data_d4170450f091a4544079537d78d44592
#
_entry.id   d4170450f091a4544079537d78d44592
#
_cell.length_a   1.000
_cell.length_b   1.000
_cell.length_c   1.000
_cell.angle_alpha   90.00
_cell.angle_beta   90.00
_cell.angle_gamma   90.00
#
_symmetry.space_group_name_H-M   'P 1'
#
loop_
_entity.id
_entity.type
_entity.pdbx_description
1 polymer ?
#
loop_
_entity_poly.entity_id
_entity_poly.type
_entity_poly.pdbx_seq_one_letter_code
_entity_poly.pdbx_strand_id
1 'polypeptide(L)'
;MLELKHITKVYEAGTTQVEALKGIDIAFRENEFVAILGQSGCGKTTLLNIIGGLDRYTSGDLIINGRSTKEYDDRDWDTYRNHSIGFVFQSYNLIPHQSVLANVELALTLSGVSGEERRARAVEALEKVGLGDQLDKAPNQMSGGQMQRVAIARAIVNNPDILLADEPTGALDSETSVQIMNLLQEIAKDKLIIMVTHNPELASKYATRTVRLLDGRIVGDDNPCTESETSAPVTVKVKEHTSMSFATAMSLSLHNLMTKKARTLLTAFAGSIGIIGIALILSLSHGFQSYINTVQEQTLSSYPLTIEANPVDMSGMLTAMTGAKDDEKDTHDLDKVYANTVMYSMLNSMVSSATGQSNNLPEFKEYLEDPDNKIHDYISGIQYTYDMGFAVYTEDPNGTVIKADTTELLQNVMKSMYGGDYTAYFDSMGGFYSGFNVWQELLSGEDGALVSASTQNQYDVIYGSWPQNYNEVVLVVDKNNEISDLTLYALGLESMDDISNAMMQSMSKKQIDTTQESWSYADLCGRDFKLILPSEGYVASGAGYTDISQTSDGLRQLYHSDDVGVPLKIVGIVRPAKGSVTGSTYGAIGYTSALTDYAIDHADSTEIIQKQLADPDVDVFTGSAFPNAATATTDQKVAAAQAYLNKLSVDDRASVYRKYMTTPDDATLDAALTQAMTGFTRDSAKEMADNGIFEASGKTAQQMKDMIDAMDDETFTRFFRPYLRAMLSMQMQQETVKSYSGMSAQQIVSAINAKGISRSQYADVYDNYVASSASGSTYQNNLKKLGYVDKNSPSAINIYASSFENKDRISDCIDDYNADNPDNQISFTDYIGLLMSSITTIINAISYVLIGFVAISLVVSSIMIGIITYISVLERTKEIGILRSIGASKQDISRVFNAETIIEGFTAGVIGILCTLILLIPINLIVHHLTGLPTLSAILPVLGAILLILISMALTFIAGLIPSGMAAKKDPVVALRTE
;
A
#
# COMPACT_ATOMS: atom_id res chain seq x y z
N MET A 1 -10.37 -6.44 -72.67
CA MET A 1 -11.09 -5.48 -73.54
C MET A 1 -11.92 -4.59 -72.64
N LEU A 2 -12.02 -3.28 -72.91
CA LEU A 2 -12.76 -2.27 -72.16
C LEU A 2 -13.92 -1.73 -72.97
N GLU A 3 -15.13 -1.78 -72.38
CA GLU A 3 -16.36 -1.36 -73.10
C GLU A 3 -17.25 -0.50 -72.22
N LEU A 4 -17.73 0.65 -72.70
CA LEU A 4 -18.64 1.55 -72.04
C LEU A 4 -19.97 1.48 -72.77
N LYS A 5 -21.07 1.20 -72.03
CA LYS A 5 -22.45 1.13 -72.57
C LYS A 5 -23.31 2.19 -71.87
N HIS A 6 -23.66 3.17 -72.68
CA HIS A 6 -24.54 4.27 -72.27
C HIS A 6 -24.18 4.93 -70.97
N ILE A 7 -22.91 5.22 -70.76
CA ILE A 7 -22.38 5.82 -69.54
C ILE A 7 -22.85 7.27 -69.38
N THR A 8 -23.51 7.58 -68.27
CA THR A 8 -23.84 8.94 -67.87
C THR A 8 -23.19 9.34 -66.55
N LYS A 9 -22.91 10.61 -66.42
CA LYS A 9 -22.39 11.14 -65.19
C LYS A 9 -23.02 12.51 -64.90
N VAL A 10 -23.69 12.59 -63.69
CA VAL A 10 -24.27 13.84 -63.21
C VAL A 10 -23.54 14.21 -61.90
N TYR A 11 -23.07 15.44 -61.80
CA TYR A 11 -22.54 16.01 -60.55
C TYR A 11 -23.57 16.94 -59.92
N GLU A 12 -23.71 16.85 -58.63
CA GLU A 12 -24.54 17.78 -57.85
C GLU A 12 -23.66 18.94 -57.40
N ALA A 13 -23.96 20.15 -57.83
CA ALA A 13 -23.27 21.38 -57.43
C ALA A 13 -24.29 22.29 -56.70
N GLY A 14 -24.45 22.07 -55.40
CA GLY A 14 -25.45 22.71 -54.61
C GLY A 14 -26.88 22.38 -55.07
N THR A 15 -27.62 23.34 -55.57
CA THR A 15 -28.97 23.15 -56.13
C THR A 15 -29.00 22.85 -57.61
N THR A 16 -27.83 22.87 -58.31
CA THR A 16 -27.76 22.67 -59.75
C THR A 16 -27.14 21.30 -60.08
N GLN A 17 -27.73 20.60 -61.00
CA GLN A 17 -27.19 19.36 -61.55
C GLN A 17 -26.42 19.66 -62.84
N VAL A 18 -25.19 19.15 -62.93
CA VAL A 18 -24.33 19.29 -64.13
C VAL A 18 -24.13 17.90 -64.74
N GLU A 19 -24.66 17.70 -65.88
CA GLU A 19 -24.57 16.48 -66.67
C GLU A 19 -23.21 16.47 -67.45
N ALA A 20 -22.16 15.83 -66.90
CA ALA A 20 -20.85 15.83 -67.48
C ALA A 20 -20.67 14.81 -68.63
N LEU A 21 -21.39 13.69 -68.56
CA LEU A 21 -21.46 12.69 -69.64
C LEU A 21 -22.90 12.32 -69.89
N LYS A 22 -23.27 12.21 -71.18
CA LYS A 22 -24.63 12.10 -71.65
C LYS A 22 -24.84 10.86 -72.56
N GLY A 23 -24.57 9.66 -72.00
CA GLY A 23 -24.71 8.40 -72.75
C GLY A 23 -23.54 8.15 -73.66
N ILE A 24 -22.41 7.77 -73.11
CA ILE A 24 -21.19 7.40 -73.83
C ILE A 24 -21.21 5.93 -74.13
N ASP A 25 -21.10 5.57 -75.41
CA ASP A 25 -20.93 4.23 -75.94
C ASP A 25 -19.61 4.17 -76.67
N ILE A 26 -18.63 3.33 -76.17
CA ILE A 26 -17.31 3.18 -76.77
C ILE A 26 -16.67 1.87 -76.33
N ALA A 27 -15.96 1.19 -77.23
CA ALA A 27 -15.15 0.01 -76.94
C ALA A 27 -13.68 0.27 -77.37
N PHE A 28 -12.71 -0.29 -76.55
CA PHE A 28 -11.29 -0.14 -76.82
C PHE A 28 -10.61 -1.50 -77.06
N ARG A 29 -9.66 -1.53 -78.00
CA ARG A 29 -8.79 -2.70 -78.32
C ARG A 29 -7.67 -2.85 -77.27
N GLU A 30 -7.08 -3.98 -77.13
CA GLU A 30 -6.01 -4.27 -76.18
C GLU A 30 -4.73 -3.49 -76.41
N ASN A 31 -4.30 -3.34 -77.58
CA ASN A 31 -3.04 -2.67 -77.99
C ASN A 31 -3.40 -1.48 -78.89
N GLU A 32 -3.84 -0.38 -78.36
CA GLU A 32 -4.28 0.78 -79.16
C GLU A 32 -3.85 2.07 -78.44
N PHE A 33 -3.46 3.07 -79.21
CA PHE A 33 -3.24 4.41 -78.70
C PHE A 33 -4.43 5.32 -79.08
N VAL A 34 -5.35 5.53 -78.11
CA VAL A 34 -6.53 6.32 -78.38
C VAL A 34 -6.36 7.74 -77.78
N ALA A 35 -6.60 8.76 -78.67
CA ALA A 35 -6.67 10.13 -78.18
C ALA A 35 -8.14 10.58 -78.08
N ILE A 36 -8.61 10.98 -76.87
CA ILE A 36 -9.90 11.62 -76.67
C ILE A 36 -9.72 13.14 -76.75
N LEU A 37 -10.16 13.70 -77.89
CA LEU A 37 -9.97 15.10 -78.23
C LEU A 37 -11.27 15.91 -77.95
N GLY A 38 -11.14 17.10 -77.36
CA GLY A 38 -12.29 17.98 -77.08
C GLY A 38 -11.86 19.23 -76.33
N GLN A 39 -12.77 20.24 -76.31
CA GLN A 39 -12.52 21.48 -75.56
C GLN A 39 -12.49 21.30 -74.06
N SER A 40 -11.91 22.25 -73.29
CA SER A 40 -11.93 22.20 -71.84
C SER A 40 -13.39 22.22 -71.34
N GLY A 41 -13.69 21.37 -70.33
CA GLY A 41 -15.04 21.25 -69.76
C GLY A 41 -16.00 20.28 -70.46
N CYS A 42 -15.64 19.68 -71.59
CA CYS A 42 -16.54 18.77 -72.32
C CYS A 42 -16.67 17.35 -71.74
N GLY A 43 -16.08 17.04 -70.55
CA GLY A 43 -16.22 15.74 -69.88
C GLY A 43 -15.07 14.77 -70.05
N LYS A 44 -13.92 15.13 -70.70
CA LYS A 44 -12.77 14.26 -70.96
C LYS A 44 -12.19 13.62 -69.70
N THR A 45 -11.80 14.46 -68.74
CA THR A 45 -11.23 13.99 -67.46
C THR A 45 -12.25 13.17 -66.66
N THR A 46 -13.55 13.52 -66.71
CA THR A 46 -14.61 12.75 -66.10
C THR A 46 -14.70 11.36 -66.72
N LEU A 47 -14.64 11.23 -68.02
CA LEU A 47 -14.61 9.95 -68.71
C LEU A 47 -13.39 9.12 -68.33
N LEU A 48 -12.21 9.75 -68.27
CA LEU A 48 -10.98 9.10 -67.91
C LEU A 48 -11.01 8.59 -66.44
N ASN A 49 -11.58 9.39 -65.51
CA ASN A 49 -11.72 9.03 -64.14
C ASN A 49 -12.70 7.85 -63.91
N ILE A 50 -13.78 7.77 -64.74
CA ILE A 50 -14.71 6.64 -64.69
C ILE A 50 -14.02 5.37 -65.24
N ILE A 51 -13.31 5.45 -66.36
CA ILE A 51 -12.50 4.34 -66.89
C ILE A 51 -11.46 3.88 -65.89
N GLY A 52 -10.79 4.78 -65.21
CA GLY A 52 -9.81 4.50 -64.18
C GLY A 52 -10.34 4.02 -62.85
N GLY A 53 -11.68 4.02 -62.69
CA GLY A 53 -12.31 3.65 -61.41
C GLY A 53 -12.06 4.62 -60.27
N LEU A 54 -11.68 5.87 -60.61
CA LEU A 54 -11.51 6.95 -59.62
C LEU A 54 -12.85 7.59 -59.26
N ASP A 55 -13.77 7.65 -60.23
CA ASP A 55 -15.13 8.13 -60.06
C ASP A 55 -16.14 7.07 -60.57
N ARG A 56 -17.34 7.10 -60.07
CA ARG A 56 -18.44 6.19 -60.46
C ARG A 56 -19.39 6.88 -61.43
N TYR A 57 -19.82 6.16 -62.45
CA TYR A 57 -20.87 6.63 -63.35
C TYR A 57 -22.24 6.68 -62.66
N THR A 58 -23.15 7.53 -63.17
CA THR A 58 -24.50 7.65 -62.64
C THR A 58 -25.42 6.56 -63.19
N SER A 59 -25.35 6.30 -64.51
CA SER A 59 -26.09 5.19 -65.17
C SER A 59 -25.28 4.66 -66.34
N GLY A 60 -25.68 3.52 -66.89
CA GLY A 60 -24.98 2.79 -67.94
C GLY A 60 -24.25 1.56 -67.40
N ASP A 61 -23.27 1.03 -68.13
CA ASP A 61 -22.44 -0.07 -67.67
C ASP A 61 -21.02 0.03 -68.25
N LEU A 62 -20.06 -0.13 -67.37
CA LEU A 62 -18.64 -0.24 -67.72
C LEU A 62 -18.24 -1.72 -67.62
N ILE A 63 -17.82 -2.31 -68.74
CA ILE A 63 -17.41 -3.73 -68.83
C ILE A 63 -15.92 -3.78 -68.97
N ILE A 64 -15.25 -4.51 -68.08
CA ILE A 64 -13.79 -4.69 -68.06
C ILE A 64 -13.50 -6.17 -68.19
N ASN A 65 -12.80 -6.55 -69.23
CA ASN A 65 -12.46 -7.96 -69.54
C ASN A 65 -13.69 -8.89 -69.49
N GLY A 66 -14.85 -8.40 -69.98
CA GLY A 66 -16.10 -9.15 -70.05
C GLY A 66 -16.92 -9.19 -68.76
N ARG A 67 -16.47 -8.58 -67.65
CA ARG A 67 -17.21 -8.49 -66.40
C ARG A 67 -17.76 -7.07 -66.21
N SER A 68 -19.03 -6.97 -65.88
CA SER A 68 -19.69 -5.67 -65.51
C SER A 68 -19.17 -5.12 -64.18
N THR A 69 -18.86 -3.82 -64.19
CA THR A 69 -18.40 -3.13 -62.99
C THR A 69 -19.53 -2.87 -61.97
N LYS A 70 -20.76 -3.15 -62.33
CA LYS A 70 -21.87 -3.20 -61.37
C LYS A 70 -21.71 -4.29 -60.30
N GLU A 71 -20.96 -5.35 -60.66
CA GLU A 71 -20.66 -6.46 -59.79
C GLU A 71 -19.37 -6.24 -58.95
N TYR A 72 -18.67 -5.12 -59.16
CA TYR A 72 -17.42 -4.81 -58.47
C TYR A 72 -17.71 -4.28 -57.05
N ASP A 73 -17.06 -4.88 -56.09
CA ASP A 73 -16.96 -4.31 -54.74
C ASP A 73 -15.78 -3.30 -54.65
N ASP A 74 -15.62 -2.68 -53.48
CA ASP A 74 -14.54 -1.70 -53.29
C ASP A 74 -13.14 -2.33 -53.47
N ARG A 75 -12.97 -3.64 -53.18
CA ARG A 75 -11.68 -4.37 -53.36
C ARG A 75 -11.39 -4.67 -54.81
N ASP A 76 -12.43 -4.99 -55.61
CA ASP A 76 -12.27 -5.19 -57.04
C ASP A 76 -11.76 -3.91 -57.70
N TRP A 77 -12.32 -2.76 -57.28
CA TRP A 77 -11.90 -1.44 -57.74
C TRP A 77 -10.49 -1.09 -57.32
N ASP A 78 -10.10 -1.40 -56.06
CA ASP A 78 -8.73 -1.18 -55.56
C ASP A 78 -7.72 -2.06 -56.31
N THR A 79 -8.06 -3.34 -56.59
CA THR A 79 -7.23 -4.25 -57.38
C THR A 79 -7.10 -3.80 -58.86
N TYR A 80 -8.20 -3.34 -59.43
CA TYR A 80 -8.21 -2.80 -60.81
C TYR A 80 -7.27 -1.59 -60.91
N ARG A 81 -7.36 -0.63 -60.03
CA ARG A 81 -6.47 0.55 -60.00
C ARG A 81 -5.02 0.19 -59.74
N ASN A 82 -4.75 -0.82 -58.95
CA ASN A 82 -3.37 -1.19 -58.61
C ASN A 82 -2.69 -2.00 -59.71
N HIS A 83 -3.38 -2.96 -60.33
CA HIS A 83 -2.77 -3.94 -61.23
C HIS A 83 -3.13 -3.77 -62.69
N SER A 84 -4.31 -3.20 -63.01
CA SER A 84 -4.76 -3.14 -64.43
C SER A 84 -4.63 -1.75 -65.02
N ILE A 85 -4.56 -0.71 -64.19
CA ILE A 85 -4.49 0.68 -64.63
C ILE A 85 -3.18 1.33 -64.20
N GLY A 86 -2.53 2.01 -65.13
CA GLY A 86 -1.52 3.02 -64.88
C GLY A 86 -2.13 4.41 -65.11
N PHE A 87 -2.01 5.33 -64.19
CA PHE A 87 -2.60 6.67 -64.30
C PHE A 87 -1.49 7.73 -64.37
N VAL A 88 -1.46 8.52 -65.44
CA VAL A 88 -0.61 9.70 -65.63
C VAL A 88 -1.47 10.94 -65.54
N PHE A 89 -1.36 11.66 -64.41
CA PHE A 89 -2.15 12.85 -64.12
C PHE A 89 -1.59 14.12 -64.79
N GLN A 90 -2.42 15.11 -65.01
CA GLN A 90 -2.05 16.38 -65.54
C GLN A 90 -1.05 17.16 -64.63
N SER A 91 -1.20 17.06 -63.31
CA SER A 91 -0.37 17.76 -62.31
C SER A 91 0.70 16.84 -61.70
N TYR A 92 1.26 15.87 -62.37
CA TYR A 92 2.25 14.89 -61.90
C TYR A 92 1.83 14.08 -60.66
N ASN A 93 1.26 14.70 -59.67
CA ASN A 93 0.79 14.10 -58.40
C ASN A 93 1.86 13.22 -57.73
N LEU A 94 3.09 13.75 -57.62
CA LEU A 94 4.19 13.14 -56.88
C LEU A 94 4.13 13.58 -55.43
N ILE A 95 4.56 12.74 -54.48
CA ILE A 95 4.70 13.08 -53.08
C ILE A 95 5.97 13.90 -52.90
N PRO A 96 5.88 15.20 -52.51
CA PRO A 96 7.02 16.13 -52.62
C PRO A 96 8.20 15.82 -51.71
N HIS A 97 7.95 15.17 -50.57
CA HIS A 97 8.95 14.84 -49.56
C HIS A 97 9.57 13.44 -49.74
N GLN A 98 9.14 12.72 -50.75
CA GLN A 98 9.70 11.42 -51.10
C GLN A 98 10.62 11.55 -52.32
N SER A 99 11.68 10.71 -52.39
CA SER A 99 12.55 10.64 -53.54
C SER A 99 11.81 10.19 -54.81
N VAL A 100 12.42 10.39 -55.96
CA VAL A 100 11.95 9.87 -57.25
C VAL A 100 11.75 8.38 -57.22
N LEU A 101 12.73 7.65 -56.70
CA LEU A 101 12.62 6.19 -56.52
C LEU A 101 11.46 5.82 -55.60
N ALA A 102 11.32 6.47 -54.41
CA ALA A 102 10.26 6.17 -53.45
C ALA A 102 8.86 6.45 -54.02
N ASN A 103 8.70 7.49 -54.86
CA ASN A 103 7.44 7.77 -55.55
C ASN A 103 7.04 6.65 -56.51
N VAL A 104 8.01 6.00 -57.19
CA VAL A 104 7.74 4.87 -58.08
C VAL A 104 7.53 3.58 -57.32
N GLU A 105 8.33 3.32 -56.27
CA GLU A 105 8.19 2.17 -55.37
C GLU A 105 6.83 2.10 -54.68
N LEU A 106 6.14 3.26 -54.51
CA LEU A 106 4.86 3.37 -53.79
C LEU A 106 3.78 2.46 -54.43
N ALA A 107 3.71 2.40 -55.77
CA ALA A 107 2.74 1.55 -56.45
C ALA A 107 3.01 0.05 -56.18
N LEU A 108 4.29 -0.37 -56.15
CA LEU A 108 4.69 -1.72 -55.81
C LEU A 108 4.50 -2.05 -54.29
N THR A 109 4.63 -1.04 -53.44
CA THR A 109 4.38 -1.18 -52.00
C THR A 109 2.93 -1.60 -51.72
N LEU A 110 1.99 -1.00 -52.46
CA LEU A 110 0.57 -1.33 -52.38
C LEU A 110 0.26 -2.71 -52.97
N SER A 111 1.04 -3.16 -53.96
CA SER A 111 0.92 -4.50 -54.53
C SER A 111 1.52 -5.60 -53.65
N GLY A 112 2.12 -5.29 -52.52
CA GLY A 112 2.70 -6.25 -51.59
C GLY A 112 4.04 -6.85 -52.03
N VAL A 113 4.73 -6.24 -53.00
CA VAL A 113 6.04 -6.70 -53.53
C VAL A 113 7.12 -6.54 -52.46
N SER A 114 8.02 -7.52 -52.34
CA SER A 114 9.15 -7.49 -51.39
C SER A 114 10.05 -6.27 -51.60
N GLY A 115 10.74 -5.81 -50.53
CA GLY A 115 11.54 -4.58 -50.62
C GLY A 115 12.64 -4.60 -51.66
N GLU A 116 13.32 -5.71 -51.85
CA GLU A 116 14.41 -5.88 -52.82
C GLU A 116 13.89 -5.89 -54.26
N GLU A 117 12.88 -6.70 -54.54
CA GLU A 117 12.22 -6.77 -55.84
C GLU A 117 11.56 -5.42 -56.21
N ARG A 118 10.93 -4.74 -55.25
CA ARG A 118 10.30 -3.45 -55.41
C ARG A 118 11.32 -2.39 -55.88
N ARG A 119 12.48 -2.33 -55.20
CA ARG A 119 13.55 -1.42 -55.57
C ARG A 119 14.09 -1.74 -56.99
N ALA A 120 14.33 -3.01 -57.32
CA ALA A 120 14.84 -3.42 -58.64
C ALA A 120 13.87 -3.03 -59.76
N ARG A 121 12.57 -3.31 -59.59
CA ARG A 121 11.54 -2.96 -60.59
C ARG A 121 11.33 -1.45 -60.71
N ALA A 122 11.41 -0.70 -59.60
CA ALA A 122 11.28 0.76 -59.64
C ALA A 122 12.48 1.42 -60.35
N VAL A 123 13.69 0.91 -60.13
CA VAL A 123 14.90 1.36 -60.87
C VAL A 123 14.77 1.06 -62.38
N GLU A 124 14.38 -0.16 -62.76
CA GLU A 124 14.16 -0.54 -64.17
C GLU A 124 13.10 0.37 -64.81
N ALA A 125 12.00 0.68 -64.13
CA ALA A 125 10.97 1.59 -64.66
C ALA A 125 11.50 3.02 -64.85
N LEU A 126 12.36 3.50 -63.95
CA LEU A 126 12.99 4.83 -64.04
C LEU A 126 14.07 4.87 -65.17
N GLU A 127 14.80 3.79 -65.36
CA GLU A 127 15.73 3.65 -66.48
C GLU A 127 15.00 3.70 -67.79
N LYS A 128 13.85 3.00 -67.93
CA LYS A 128 13.01 3.02 -69.16
C LYS A 128 12.54 4.41 -69.57
N VAL A 129 12.35 5.30 -68.59
CA VAL A 129 11.97 6.71 -68.86
C VAL A 129 13.19 7.66 -68.89
N GLY A 130 14.40 7.13 -68.81
CA GLY A 130 15.66 7.92 -68.92
C GLY A 130 15.99 8.70 -67.66
N LEU A 131 15.67 8.17 -66.48
CA LEU A 131 15.91 8.80 -65.15
C LEU A 131 16.66 7.90 -64.16
N GLY A 132 17.41 6.92 -64.60
CA GLY A 132 18.18 5.99 -63.80
C GLY A 132 19.26 6.63 -62.93
N ASP A 133 19.75 7.81 -63.31
CA ASP A 133 20.73 8.63 -62.56
C ASP A 133 20.12 9.62 -61.56
N GLN A 134 18.77 9.69 -61.43
CA GLN A 134 18.04 10.69 -60.64
C GLN A 134 17.29 10.11 -59.45
N LEU A 135 17.62 8.88 -59.03
CA LEU A 135 16.82 8.07 -58.10
C LEU A 135 16.55 8.76 -56.72
N ASP A 136 17.56 9.42 -56.19
CA ASP A 136 17.52 9.98 -54.84
C ASP A 136 17.03 11.44 -54.79
N LYS A 137 16.82 12.09 -55.92
CA LYS A 137 16.29 13.45 -55.98
C LYS A 137 14.85 13.51 -55.52
N ALA A 138 14.48 14.65 -54.88
CA ALA A 138 13.10 14.96 -54.56
C ALA A 138 12.40 15.63 -55.77
N PRO A 139 11.08 15.55 -55.92
CA PRO A 139 10.32 16.19 -57.00
C PRO A 139 10.59 17.68 -57.18
N ASN A 140 10.82 18.43 -56.10
CA ASN A 140 11.13 19.86 -56.12
C ASN A 140 12.52 20.18 -56.71
N GLN A 141 13.34 19.16 -56.99
CA GLN A 141 14.69 19.27 -57.64
C GLN A 141 14.63 18.86 -59.09
N MET A 142 13.41 18.62 -59.59
CA MET A 142 13.20 18.09 -60.94
C MET A 142 12.52 19.12 -61.86
N SER A 143 12.81 19.09 -63.16
CA SER A 143 12.04 19.85 -64.11
C SER A 143 10.65 19.26 -64.35
N GLY A 144 9.70 20.03 -64.87
CA GLY A 144 8.34 19.55 -65.17
C GLY A 144 8.34 18.29 -66.05
N GLY A 145 9.18 18.26 -67.13
CA GLY A 145 9.28 17.07 -67.97
C GLY A 145 9.92 15.85 -67.27
N GLN A 146 10.87 16.07 -66.39
CA GLN A 146 11.40 14.98 -65.54
C GLN A 146 10.34 14.48 -64.54
N MET A 147 9.57 15.35 -63.89
CA MET A 147 8.46 14.96 -62.98
C MET A 147 7.40 14.14 -63.74
N GLN A 148 7.09 14.53 -64.98
CA GLN A 148 6.17 13.78 -65.85
C GLN A 148 6.68 12.39 -66.15
N ARG A 149 7.98 12.24 -66.45
CA ARG A 149 8.59 10.90 -66.68
C ARG A 149 8.56 10.06 -65.41
N VAL A 150 8.77 10.64 -64.22
CA VAL A 150 8.57 9.93 -62.94
C VAL A 150 7.13 9.45 -62.79
N ALA A 151 6.13 10.28 -63.11
CA ALA A 151 4.73 9.91 -63.08
C ALA A 151 4.41 8.78 -64.06
N ILE A 152 5.02 8.77 -65.24
CA ILE A 152 4.91 7.69 -66.21
C ILE A 152 5.60 6.41 -65.69
N ALA A 153 6.80 6.50 -65.11
CA ALA A 153 7.50 5.35 -64.52
C ALA A 153 6.65 4.72 -63.38
N ARG A 154 6.03 5.55 -62.52
CA ARG A 154 5.12 5.08 -61.49
C ARG A 154 3.88 4.38 -62.05
N ALA A 155 3.32 4.91 -63.14
CA ALA A 155 2.16 4.34 -63.79
C ALA A 155 2.45 2.97 -64.45
N ILE A 156 3.67 2.74 -64.98
CA ILE A 156 4.01 1.49 -65.69
C ILE A 156 4.69 0.43 -64.80
N VAL A 157 5.13 0.78 -63.56
CA VAL A 157 5.96 -0.12 -62.75
C VAL A 157 5.26 -1.42 -62.35
N ASN A 158 3.92 -1.40 -62.19
CA ASN A 158 3.08 -2.58 -61.96
C ASN A 158 2.74 -3.36 -63.24
N ASN A 159 3.27 -2.94 -64.38
CA ASN A 159 3.00 -3.53 -65.70
C ASN A 159 1.47 -3.59 -66.01
N PRO A 160 0.74 -2.46 -65.94
CA PRO A 160 -0.70 -2.43 -66.17
C PRO A 160 -1.07 -2.78 -67.62
N ASP A 161 -2.30 -3.23 -67.82
CA ASP A 161 -2.85 -3.51 -69.18
C ASP A 161 -3.31 -2.23 -69.88
N ILE A 162 -3.72 -1.22 -69.11
CA ILE A 162 -4.26 0.06 -69.58
C ILE A 162 -3.49 1.24 -68.97
N LEU A 163 -3.04 2.17 -69.81
CA LEU A 163 -2.45 3.43 -69.34
C LEU A 163 -3.38 4.60 -69.66
N LEU A 164 -3.80 5.29 -68.64
CA LEU A 164 -4.65 6.49 -68.74
C LEU A 164 -3.79 7.74 -68.61
N ALA A 165 -3.83 8.62 -69.56
CA ALA A 165 -3.02 9.84 -69.57
C ALA A 165 -3.93 11.07 -69.70
N ASP A 166 -4.01 11.89 -68.63
CA ASP A 166 -4.78 13.13 -68.61
C ASP A 166 -3.87 14.30 -68.95
N GLU A 167 -4.00 14.83 -70.16
CA GLU A 167 -3.18 15.93 -70.73
C GLU A 167 -1.67 15.85 -70.41
N PRO A 168 -1.02 14.75 -70.78
CA PRO A 168 0.37 14.41 -70.33
C PRO A 168 1.42 15.41 -70.75
N THR A 169 1.08 16.35 -71.67
CA THR A 169 1.99 17.37 -72.19
C THR A 169 1.54 18.79 -71.88
N GLY A 170 0.42 18.98 -71.14
CA GLY A 170 -0.22 20.29 -70.94
C GLY A 170 0.59 21.35 -70.21
N ALA A 171 1.57 20.93 -69.38
CA ALA A 171 2.45 21.81 -68.63
C ALA A 171 3.95 21.76 -69.08
N LEU A 172 4.20 21.29 -70.32
CA LEU A 172 5.55 21.05 -70.84
C LEU A 172 5.84 21.90 -72.06
N ASP A 173 7.12 22.20 -72.25
CA ASP A 173 7.59 22.83 -73.48
C ASP A 173 7.48 21.84 -74.69
N SER A 174 7.57 22.37 -75.90
CA SER A 174 7.34 21.60 -77.14
C SER A 174 8.32 20.44 -77.36
N GLU A 175 9.56 20.61 -76.93
CA GLU A 175 10.59 19.57 -77.10
C GLU A 175 10.34 18.40 -76.10
N THR A 176 10.12 18.75 -74.85
CA THR A 176 9.77 17.76 -73.79
C THR A 176 8.47 17.07 -74.13
N SER A 177 7.47 17.79 -74.66
CA SER A 177 6.21 17.18 -75.10
C SER A 177 6.42 16.10 -76.17
N VAL A 178 7.28 16.36 -77.17
CA VAL A 178 7.66 15.34 -78.23
C VAL A 178 8.31 14.10 -77.56
N GLN A 179 9.22 14.30 -76.62
CA GLN A 179 9.88 13.19 -75.92
C GLN A 179 8.88 12.33 -75.10
N ILE A 180 7.92 12.97 -74.42
CA ILE A 180 6.86 12.25 -73.67
C ILE A 180 5.94 11.51 -74.63
N MET A 181 5.57 12.11 -75.77
CA MET A 181 4.72 11.46 -76.75
C MET A 181 5.37 10.25 -77.39
N ASN A 182 6.69 10.35 -77.72
CA ASN A 182 7.45 9.24 -78.23
C ASN A 182 7.52 8.07 -77.20
N LEU A 183 7.74 8.37 -75.94
CA LEU A 183 7.74 7.38 -74.86
C LEU A 183 6.37 6.69 -74.74
N LEU A 184 5.25 7.44 -74.77
CA LEU A 184 3.91 6.87 -74.75
C LEU A 184 3.64 6.01 -75.98
N GLN A 185 4.11 6.42 -77.21
CA GLN A 185 3.96 5.65 -78.44
C GLN A 185 4.75 4.34 -78.38
N GLU A 186 5.88 4.32 -77.71
CA GLU A 186 6.62 3.08 -77.49
C GLU A 186 5.88 2.14 -76.51
N ILE A 187 5.31 2.62 -75.40
CA ILE A 187 4.51 1.85 -74.47
C ILE A 187 3.24 1.32 -75.14
N ALA A 188 2.64 2.07 -76.11
CA ALA A 188 1.39 1.69 -76.75
C ALA A 188 1.52 0.47 -77.66
N LYS A 189 2.77 0.00 -78.04
CA LYS A 189 2.97 -1.22 -78.80
C LYS A 189 2.42 -2.49 -78.13
N ASP A 190 2.45 -2.52 -76.81
CA ASP A 190 2.07 -3.68 -75.98
C ASP A 190 0.90 -3.42 -75.04
N LYS A 191 0.35 -2.17 -74.93
CA LYS A 191 -0.67 -1.76 -74.00
C LYS A 191 -1.71 -0.85 -74.60
N LEU A 192 -2.93 -0.84 -74.06
CA LEU A 192 -3.93 0.17 -74.34
C LEU A 192 -3.55 1.48 -73.72
N ILE A 193 -3.38 2.55 -74.50
CA ILE A 193 -3.24 3.93 -73.97
C ILE A 193 -4.46 4.74 -74.38
N ILE A 194 -5.08 5.33 -73.36
CA ILE A 194 -6.19 6.29 -73.52
C ILE A 194 -5.68 7.66 -73.05
N MET A 195 -5.43 8.55 -73.99
CA MET A 195 -4.94 9.88 -73.72
C MET A 195 -6.03 10.89 -73.92
N VAL A 196 -6.20 11.78 -72.97
CA VAL A 196 -7.07 12.95 -73.10
C VAL A 196 -6.20 14.15 -73.49
N THR A 197 -6.58 14.89 -74.50
CA THR A 197 -5.85 16.09 -74.93
C THR A 197 -6.78 17.11 -75.57
N HIS A 198 -6.39 18.38 -75.50
CA HIS A 198 -7.02 19.44 -76.24
C HIS A 198 -6.21 19.84 -77.48
N ASN A 199 -5.02 19.20 -77.71
CA ASN A 199 -4.14 19.48 -78.86
C ASN A 199 -4.39 18.49 -79.99
N PRO A 200 -4.99 18.95 -81.14
CA PRO A 200 -5.31 18.10 -82.23
C PRO A 200 -4.09 17.63 -83.03
N GLU A 201 -2.99 18.41 -83.05
CA GLU A 201 -1.75 18.05 -83.73
C GLU A 201 -1.06 16.84 -83.07
N LEU A 202 -0.99 16.82 -81.74
CA LEU A 202 -0.45 15.69 -81.00
C LEU A 202 -1.35 14.44 -81.11
N ALA A 203 -2.67 14.61 -81.07
CA ALA A 203 -3.58 13.50 -81.29
C ALA A 203 -3.40 12.86 -82.67
N SER A 204 -3.42 13.63 -83.76
CA SER A 204 -3.29 13.13 -85.12
C SER A 204 -1.94 12.55 -85.42
N LYS A 205 -0.82 13.00 -84.78
CA LYS A 205 0.52 12.52 -85.06
C LYS A 205 0.86 11.21 -84.32
N TYR A 206 0.35 11.01 -83.10
CA TYR A 206 0.80 9.91 -82.26
C TYR A 206 -0.27 8.86 -81.94
N ALA A 207 -1.56 9.24 -81.96
CA ALA A 207 -2.62 8.29 -81.67
C ALA A 207 -2.95 7.43 -82.91
N THR A 208 -3.30 6.16 -82.72
CA THR A 208 -3.81 5.24 -83.72
C THR A 208 -5.30 5.40 -83.92
N ARG A 209 -5.96 6.05 -83.04
CA ARG A 209 -7.44 6.38 -83.03
C ARG A 209 -7.73 7.68 -82.31
N THR A 210 -8.55 8.49 -82.96
CA THR A 210 -9.00 9.78 -82.35
C THR A 210 -10.50 9.79 -82.10
N VAL A 211 -10.94 9.99 -80.86
CA VAL A 211 -12.35 10.11 -80.48
C VAL A 211 -12.61 11.55 -80.08
N ARG A 212 -13.58 12.18 -80.71
CA ARG A 212 -13.99 13.56 -80.46
C ARG A 212 -15.15 13.63 -79.49
N LEU A 213 -14.92 14.29 -78.35
CA LEU A 213 -15.90 14.49 -77.30
C LEU A 213 -16.35 15.97 -77.31
N LEU A 214 -17.67 16.22 -77.35
CA LEU A 214 -18.26 17.54 -77.24
C LEU A 214 -19.46 17.47 -76.31
N ASP A 215 -19.51 18.34 -75.31
CA ASP A 215 -20.64 18.50 -74.35
C ASP A 215 -21.12 17.15 -73.77
N GLY A 216 -20.18 16.26 -73.38
CA GLY A 216 -20.51 14.97 -72.80
C GLY A 216 -21.00 13.90 -73.74
N ARG A 217 -20.82 14.08 -75.08
CA ARG A 217 -21.16 13.10 -76.15
C ARG A 217 -20.02 12.85 -77.10
N ILE A 218 -19.93 11.66 -77.63
CA ILE A 218 -19.01 11.34 -78.73
C ILE A 218 -19.62 11.86 -80.03
N VAL A 219 -18.92 12.75 -80.68
CA VAL A 219 -19.37 13.35 -81.93
C VAL A 219 -18.58 12.83 -83.16
N GLY A 220 -17.51 12.13 -82.97
CA GLY A 220 -16.70 11.49 -84.03
C GLY A 220 -15.73 10.46 -83.48
N ASP A 221 -15.48 9.42 -84.22
CA ASP A 221 -14.55 8.34 -83.93
C ASP A 221 -14.01 7.91 -85.27
N ASP A 222 -12.69 8.03 -85.48
CA ASP A 222 -12.06 7.81 -86.80
C ASP A 222 -11.72 6.32 -87.09
N ASN A 223 -11.78 5.45 -86.06
CA ASN A 223 -11.53 4.06 -86.22
C ASN A 223 -12.31 3.22 -85.13
N PRO A 224 -13.68 3.23 -85.19
CA PRO A 224 -14.48 2.54 -84.22
C PRO A 224 -14.28 1.04 -84.20
N CYS A 225 -14.41 0.41 -83.02
CA CYS A 225 -14.34 -1.05 -82.91
C CYS A 225 -15.56 -1.69 -83.59
N THR A 226 -15.35 -2.78 -84.33
CA THR A 226 -16.41 -3.56 -84.99
C THR A 226 -17.06 -4.56 -83.94
N GLU A 227 -18.31 -4.99 -84.16
CA GLU A 227 -18.95 -5.98 -83.27
C GLU A 227 -18.22 -7.33 -83.22
N SER A 228 -17.48 -7.70 -84.31
CA SER A 228 -16.68 -8.92 -84.36
C SER A 228 -15.43 -8.86 -83.48
N GLU A 229 -14.90 -7.68 -83.25
CA GLU A 229 -13.70 -7.46 -82.37
C GLU A 229 -14.08 -7.46 -80.90
N THR A 230 -15.35 -7.14 -80.55
CA THR A 230 -15.85 -7.16 -79.18
C THR A 230 -16.25 -8.52 -78.63
N SER A 231 -16.44 -9.50 -79.59
CA SER A 231 -16.96 -10.85 -79.22
C SER A 231 -15.86 -11.91 -78.96
N ALA A 232 -14.56 -11.59 -78.90
CA ALA A 232 -13.51 -12.53 -78.62
C ALA A 232 -13.55 -13.04 -77.18
N PRO A 233 -13.38 -14.38 -76.94
CA PRO A 233 -13.39 -14.92 -75.61
C PRO A 233 -12.18 -14.44 -74.81
N VAL A 234 -12.40 -13.64 -73.78
CA VAL A 234 -11.35 -13.15 -72.89
C VAL A 234 -11.13 -14.16 -71.74
N THR A 235 -9.92 -14.65 -71.64
CA THR A 235 -9.48 -15.45 -70.49
C THR A 235 -9.32 -14.53 -69.32
N VAL A 236 -10.26 -14.56 -68.39
CA VAL A 236 -10.21 -13.77 -67.16
C VAL A 236 -9.06 -14.26 -66.27
N LYS A 237 -7.93 -13.58 -66.24
CA LYS A 237 -6.92 -13.78 -65.21
C LYS A 237 -7.39 -13.05 -63.98
N VAL A 238 -7.91 -13.79 -62.98
CA VAL A 238 -8.20 -13.26 -61.64
C VAL A 238 -6.84 -12.92 -60.99
N LYS A 239 -6.54 -11.64 -60.90
CA LYS A 239 -5.38 -11.14 -60.14
C LYS A 239 -5.73 -11.23 -58.65
N GLU A 240 -4.81 -11.82 -57.84
CA GLU A 240 -5.01 -11.96 -56.39
C GLU A 240 -5.09 -10.60 -55.71
N HIS A 241 -5.97 -10.51 -54.72
CA HIS A 241 -6.08 -9.32 -53.90
C HIS A 241 -4.85 -9.17 -53.01
N THR A 242 -4.08 -8.15 -53.24
CA THR A 242 -2.92 -7.82 -52.44
C THR A 242 -3.26 -6.66 -51.48
N SER A 243 -2.77 -6.73 -50.22
CA SER A 243 -2.89 -5.65 -49.25
C SER A 243 -1.53 -5.40 -48.61
N MET A 244 -1.33 -4.16 -48.18
CA MET A 244 -0.10 -3.77 -47.49
C MET A 244 0.02 -4.48 -46.16
N SER A 245 1.18 -5.07 -45.83
CA SER A 245 1.42 -5.65 -44.51
C SER A 245 1.49 -4.56 -43.45
N PHE A 246 1.15 -4.91 -42.21
CA PHE A 246 1.23 -3.96 -41.07
C PHE A 246 2.67 -3.48 -40.85
N ALA A 247 3.67 -4.36 -41.02
CA ALA A 247 5.09 -4.00 -40.91
C ALA A 247 5.50 -2.96 -41.96
N THR A 248 4.97 -3.09 -43.19
CA THR A 248 5.20 -2.11 -44.27
C THR A 248 4.53 -0.77 -43.96
N ALA A 249 3.30 -0.81 -43.41
CA ALA A 249 2.61 0.39 -42.95
C ALA A 249 3.38 1.09 -41.83
N MET A 250 3.92 0.34 -40.85
CA MET A 250 4.75 0.86 -39.77
C MET A 250 6.03 1.54 -40.31
N SER A 251 6.73 0.89 -41.22
CA SER A 251 7.94 1.44 -41.85
C SER A 251 7.65 2.74 -42.64
N LEU A 252 6.55 2.75 -43.41
CA LEU A 252 6.13 3.93 -44.15
C LEU A 252 5.75 5.09 -43.22
N SER A 253 5.01 4.80 -42.14
CA SER A 253 4.61 5.77 -41.15
C SER A 253 5.82 6.34 -40.40
N LEU A 254 6.77 5.50 -39.99
CA LEU A 254 8.01 5.92 -39.37
C LEU A 254 8.80 6.89 -40.25
N HIS A 255 8.94 6.56 -41.53
CA HIS A 255 9.62 7.44 -42.50
C HIS A 255 8.90 8.78 -42.64
N ASN A 256 7.58 8.76 -42.70
CA ASN A 256 6.76 9.98 -42.75
C ASN A 256 6.90 10.86 -41.54
N LEU A 257 6.88 10.28 -40.33
CA LEU A 257 7.08 10.99 -39.08
C LEU A 257 8.47 11.62 -38.96
N MET A 258 9.50 10.92 -39.49
CA MET A 258 10.89 11.41 -39.53
C MET A 258 11.09 12.57 -40.48
N THR A 259 10.21 12.80 -41.46
CA THR A 259 10.26 14.00 -42.32
C THR A 259 9.81 15.28 -41.58
N LYS A 260 8.93 15.17 -40.56
CA LYS A 260 8.39 16.27 -39.76
C LYS A 260 8.78 16.16 -38.29
N LYS A 261 10.09 15.92 -37.99
CA LYS A 261 10.65 15.62 -36.67
C LYS A 261 10.16 16.56 -35.56
N ALA A 262 10.13 17.87 -35.81
CA ALA A 262 9.74 18.85 -34.81
C ALA A 262 8.27 18.68 -34.36
N ARG A 263 7.35 18.45 -35.32
CA ARG A 263 5.96 18.21 -35.02
C ARG A 263 5.79 16.91 -34.23
N THR A 264 6.36 15.82 -34.70
CA THR A 264 6.31 14.51 -34.06
C THR A 264 6.82 14.59 -32.62
N LEU A 265 7.93 15.28 -32.38
CA LEU A 265 8.48 15.48 -31.05
C LEU A 265 7.53 16.28 -30.13
N LEU A 266 6.96 17.37 -30.65
CA LEU A 266 6.01 18.21 -29.90
C LEU A 266 4.72 17.43 -29.56
N THR A 267 4.21 16.64 -30.50
CA THR A 267 3.04 15.77 -30.27
C THR A 267 3.35 14.72 -29.22
N ALA A 268 4.48 14.03 -29.33
CA ALA A 268 4.91 13.04 -28.36
C ALA A 268 5.16 13.66 -26.98
N PHE A 269 5.74 14.85 -26.91
CA PHE A 269 5.94 15.58 -25.64
C PHE A 269 4.60 15.97 -25.01
N ALA A 270 3.65 16.51 -25.78
CA ALA A 270 2.32 16.81 -25.29
C ALA A 270 1.59 15.55 -24.75
N GLY A 271 1.75 14.43 -25.46
CA GLY A 271 1.24 13.12 -25.06
C GLY A 271 1.91 12.56 -23.81
N SER A 272 3.19 12.89 -23.56
CA SER A 272 3.96 12.38 -22.43
C SER A 272 3.57 13.01 -21.09
N ILE A 273 2.93 14.19 -21.06
CA ILE A 273 2.61 14.91 -19.81
C ILE A 273 1.77 14.06 -18.85
N GLY A 274 0.73 13.39 -19.35
CA GLY A 274 -0.08 12.48 -18.54
C GLY A 274 0.71 11.28 -18.03
N ILE A 275 1.64 10.77 -18.84
CA ILE A 275 2.50 9.63 -18.47
C ILE A 275 3.49 10.04 -17.39
N ILE A 276 4.12 11.23 -17.52
CA ILE A 276 5.02 11.79 -16.51
C ILE A 276 4.30 11.88 -15.15
N GLY A 277 3.06 12.40 -15.13
CA GLY A 277 2.30 12.53 -13.91
C GLY A 277 2.04 11.19 -13.22
N ILE A 278 1.56 10.17 -13.95
CA ILE A 278 1.32 8.83 -13.40
C ILE A 278 2.65 8.19 -12.98
N ALA A 279 3.68 8.29 -13.80
CA ALA A 279 4.98 7.70 -13.50
C ALA A 279 5.62 8.30 -12.23
N LEU A 280 5.48 9.61 -11.99
CA LEU A 280 5.93 10.26 -10.76
C LEU A 280 5.16 9.78 -9.54
N ILE A 281 3.83 9.69 -9.63
CA ILE A 281 2.99 9.19 -8.53
C ILE A 281 3.32 7.73 -8.22
N LEU A 282 3.42 6.87 -9.24
CA LEU A 282 3.81 5.48 -9.06
C LEU A 282 5.22 5.35 -8.45
N SER A 283 6.15 6.22 -8.86
CA SER A 283 7.51 6.22 -8.32
C SER A 283 7.52 6.62 -6.84
N LEU A 284 6.76 7.63 -6.47
CA LEU A 284 6.66 8.10 -5.10
C LEU A 284 5.95 7.06 -4.22
N SER A 285 4.82 6.53 -4.68
CA SER A 285 4.06 5.49 -3.98
C SER A 285 4.90 4.22 -3.78
N HIS A 286 5.59 3.76 -4.82
CA HIS A 286 6.49 2.61 -4.72
C HIS A 286 7.69 2.87 -3.79
N GLY A 287 8.24 4.07 -3.83
CA GLY A 287 9.32 4.47 -2.94
C GLY A 287 8.88 4.51 -1.47
N PHE A 288 7.70 5.04 -1.17
CA PHE A 288 7.10 4.98 0.16
C PHE A 288 6.85 3.54 0.62
N GLN A 289 6.27 2.71 -0.26
CA GLN A 289 6.03 1.30 0.07
C GLN A 289 7.34 0.55 0.33
N SER A 290 8.35 0.77 -0.49
CA SER A 290 9.69 0.18 -0.29
C SER A 290 10.33 0.65 1.01
N TYR A 291 10.19 1.93 1.35
CA TYR A 291 10.68 2.48 2.62
C TYR A 291 9.94 1.85 3.81
N ILE A 292 8.61 1.74 3.75
CA ILE A 292 7.80 1.08 4.79
C ILE A 292 8.26 -0.37 4.96
N ASN A 293 8.41 -1.11 3.87
CA ASN A 293 8.89 -2.50 3.94
C ASN A 293 10.28 -2.58 4.58
N THR A 294 11.18 -1.65 4.25
CA THR A 294 12.51 -1.60 4.87
C THR A 294 12.43 -1.28 6.36
N VAL A 295 11.57 -0.32 6.75
CA VAL A 295 11.31 0.00 8.16
C VAL A 295 10.72 -1.22 8.87
N GLN A 296 9.78 -1.90 8.25
CA GLN A 296 9.17 -3.12 8.80
C GLN A 296 10.22 -4.22 9.01
N GLU A 297 11.05 -4.51 8.03
CA GLU A 297 12.12 -5.50 8.13
C GLU A 297 13.13 -5.15 9.21
N GLN A 298 13.51 -3.88 9.32
CA GLN A 298 14.48 -3.44 10.34
C GLN A 298 13.88 -3.40 11.74
N THR A 299 12.57 -3.23 11.86
CA THR A 299 11.86 -3.18 13.15
C THR A 299 11.39 -4.55 13.63
N LEU A 300 11.40 -5.57 12.78
CA LEU A 300 10.94 -6.93 13.15
C LEU A 300 11.64 -7.50 14.38
N SER A 301 12.95 -7.24 14.57
CA SER A 301 13.71 -7.67 15.74
C SER A 301 13.48 -6.83 16.99
N SER A 302 12.79 -5.66 16.84
CA SER A 302 12.46 -4.80 17.97
C SER A 302 11.00 -4.93 18.42
N TYR A 303 10.15 -5.52 17.60
CA TYR A 303 8.70 -5.65 17.86
C TYR A 303 8.20 -7.06 17.54
N PRO A 304 8.37 -7.99 18.49
CA PRO A 304 7.87 -9.36 18.33
C PRO A 304 6.33 -9.41 18.35
N LEU A 305 5.79 -10.55 17.98
CA LEU A 305 4.46 -10.95 18.40
C LEU A 305 4.52 -11.32 19.88
N THR A 306 3.86 -10.53 20.72
CA THR A 306 3.87 -10.74 22.18
C THR A 306 2.64 -11.47 22.62
N ILE A 307 2.83 -12.56 23.34
CA ILE A 307 1.79 -13.39 23.93
C ILE A 307 1.97 -13.30 25.44
N GLU A 308 1.11 -12.53 26.10
CA GLU A 308 1.15 -12.35 27.55
C GLU A 308 0.27 -13.40 28.23
N ALA A 309 0.63 -13.80 29.47
CA ALA A 309 -0.19 -14.70 30.28
C ALA A 309 -1.63 -14.13 30.52
N ASN A 310 -1.74 -12.83 30.68
CA ASN A 310 -3.01 -12.11 30.84
C ASN A 310 -3.14 -11.04 29.74
N PRO A 311 -3.60 -11.40 28.54
CA PRO A 311 -3.65 -10.47 27.41
C PRO A 311 -4.68 -9.35 27.65
N VAL A 312 -4.30 -8.12 27.32
CA VAL A 312 -5.20 -6.98 27.29
C VAL A 312 -5.71 -6.79 25.86
N ASP A 313 -7.02 -6.79 25.67
CA ASP A 313 -7.63 -6.55 24.33
C ASP A 313 -7.49 -5.09 23.90
N MET A 314 -6.28 -4.73 23.48
CA MET A 314 -5.98 -3.40 22.95
C MET A 314 -6.64 -3.16 21.59
N SER A 315 -6.87 -4.21 20.80
CA SER A 315 -7.53 -4.11 19.50
C SER A 315 -9.00 -3.71 19.67
N GLY A 316 -9.72 -4.39 20.55
CA GLY A 316 -11.09 -4.02 20.91
C GLY A 316 -11.17 -2.62 21.51
N MET A 317 -10.19 -2.23 22.33
CA MET A 317 -10.13 -0.90 22.93
C MET A 317 -9.87 0.20 21.88
N LEU A 318 -8.95 -0.03 20.94
CA LEU A 318 -8.64 0.90 19.85
C LEU A 318 -9.83 1.02 18.88
N THR A 319 -10.46 -0.10 18.54
CA THR A 319 -11.67 -0.17 17.72
C THR A 319 -12.80 0.61 18.36
N ALA A 320 -13.00 0.45 19.68
CA ALA A 320 -13.96 1.20 20.45
C ALA A 320 -13.65 2.70 20.45
N MET A 321 -12.39 3.11 20.60
CA MET A 321 -11.97 4.52 20.59
C MET A 321 -12.10 5.18 19.22
N THR A 322 -11.78 4.47 18.15
CA THR A 322 -11.84 5.00 16.77
C THR A 322 -13.24 4.98 16.19
N GLY A 323 -14.17 4.28 16.81
CA GLY A 323 -15.53 4.09 16.30
C GLY A 323 -15.56 3.26 15.01
N ALA A 324 -14.45 2.59 14.67
CA ALA A 324 -14.39 1.66 13.55
C ALA A 324 -15.24 0.46 13.91
N LYS A 325 -16.44 0.37 13.33
CA LYS A 325 -17.27 -0.82 13.40
C LYS A 325 -16.92 -1.74 12.26
N ASP A 326 -16.97 -3.04 12.51
CA ASP A 326 -16.97 -4.03 11.43
C ASP A 326 -18.09 -3.68 10.44
N ASP A 327 -17.71 -3.48 9.18
CA ASP A 327 -18.57 -2.96 8.10
C ASP A 327 -19.81 -3.85 7.78
N GLU A 328 -20.00 -4.96 8.45
CA GLU A 328 -21.02 -5.94 8.06
C GLU A 328 -22.32 -5.94 8.87
N LYS A 329 -22.46 -5.24 10.00
CA LYS A 329 -23.60 -5.51 10.90
C LYS A 329 -24.56 -4.39 11.27
N ASP A 330 -24.26 -3.14 11.07
CA ASP A 330 -25.12 -2.05 11.55
C ASP A 330 -25.48 -0.99 10.51
N THR A 331 -26.10 -1.39 9.40
CA THR A 331 -26.86 -0.47 8.56
C THR A 331 -28.25 -0.28 9.17
N HIS A 332 -28.41 0.76 9.95
CA HIS A 332 -29.73 1.23 10.40
C HIS A 332 -30.20 2.41 9.52
N ASP A 333 -31.49 2.66 9.48
CA ASP A 333 -32.06 3.79 8.79
C ASP A 333 -31.58 5.12 9.42
N LEU A 334 -31.33 6.13 8.58
CA LEU A 334 -30.83 7.45 9.04
C LEU A 334 -31.95 8.42 9.45
N ASP A 335 -33.09 7.90 9.88
CA ASP A 335 -34.28 8.66 10.27
C ASP A 335 -34.33 9.07 11.75
N LYS A 336 -33.39 8.56 12.56
CA LYS A 336 -33.29 8.76 14.03
C LYS A 336 -31.82 8.89 14.44
N VAL A 337 -31.65 9.34 15.67
CA VAL A 337 -30.35 9.30 16.33
C VAL A 337 -30.24 7.98 17.13
N TYR A 338 -29.21 7.22 16.87
CA TYR A 338 -28.92 5.96 17.54
C TYR A 338 -27.79 6.15 18.53
N ALA A 339 -27.87 5.43 19.67
CA ALA A 339 -26.82 5.48 20.67
C ALA A 339 -25.57 4.72 20.17
N ASN A 340 -24.41 5.39 20.25
CA ASN A 340 -23.13 4.71 20.07
C ASN A 340 -22.60 4.30 21.45
N THR A 341 -22.50 2.99 21.68
CA THR A 341 -22.15 2.40 22.97
C THR A 341 -20.65 2.23 23.19
N VAL A 342 -19.83 3.11 22.62
CA VAL A 342 -18.35 3.05 22.70
C VAL A 342 -17.85 2.88 24.13
N MET A 343 -18.41 3.64 25.09
CA MET A 343 -18.02 3.55 26.51
C MET A 343 -18.36 2.20 27.12
N TYR A 344 -19.54 1.65 26.82
CA TYR A 344 -19.92 0.32 27.31
C TYR A 344 -19.08 -0.78 26.67
N SER A 345 -18.76 -0.65 25.39
CA SER A 345 -17.86 -1.58 24.69
C SER A 345 -16.46 -1.56 25.32
N MET A 346 -15.94 -0.36 25.61
CA MET A 346 -14.65 -0.20 26.30
C MET A 346 -14.67 -0.78 27.72
N LEU A 347 -15.73 -0.56 28.48
CA LEU A 347 -15.89 -1.15 29.81
C LEU A 347 -16.02 -2.68 29.74
N ASN A 348 -16.74 -3.20 28.74
CA ASN A 348 -16.82 -4.64 28.53
C ASN A 348 -15.46 -5.23 28.17
N SER A 349 -14.68 -4.58 27.30
CA SER A 349 -13.32 -5.02 26.96
C SER A 349 -12.41 -5.02 28.19
N MET A 350 -12.50 -3.99 29.05
CA MET A 350 -11.77 -3.94 30.34
C MET A 350 -12.21 -5.06 31.31
N VAL A 351 -13.51 -5.33 31.42
CA VAL A 351 -14.02 -6.42 32.25
C VAL A 351 -13.63 -7.78 31.67
N SER A 352 -13.70 -7.93 30.36
CA SER A 352 -13.29 -9.15 29.67
C SER A 352 -11.78 -9.42 29.86
N SER A 353 -10.95 -8.38 29.79
CA SER A 353 -9.52 -8.50 30.08
C SER A 353 -9.26 -8.84 31.57
N ALA A 354 -10.07 -8.32 32.51
CA ALA A 354 -9.93 -8.62 33.91
C ALA A 354 -10.51 -9.98 34.34
N THR A 355 -11.48 -10.52 33.60
CA THR A 355 -12.16 -11.80 33.85
C THR A 355 -11.94 -12.83 32.74
N GLY A 356 -11.17 -12.47 31.70
CA GLY A 356 -10.95 -13.25 30.48
C GLY A 356 -10.06 -14.48 30.71
N GLN A 357 -10.00 -15.30 29.68
CA GLN A 357 -9.11 -16.48 29.66
C GLN A 357 -7.67 -16.00 29.74
N SER A 358 -6.93 -16.45 30.75
CA SER A 358 -5.48 -16.37 30.74
C SER A 358 -4.94 -17.35 29.71
N ASN A 359 -3.95 -16.90 28.93
CA ASN A 359 -3.24 -17.78 28.02
C ASN A 359 -2.52 -18.90 28.80
N ASN A 360 -2.69 -20.13 28.34
CA ASN A 360 -1.95 -21.27 28.89
C ASN A 360 -0.54 -21.30 28.28
N LEU A 361 0.34 -20.40 28.75
CA LEU A 361 1.69 -20.26 28.20
C LEU A 361 2.56 -21.51 28.42
N PRO A 362 2.44 -22.30 29.51
CA PRO A 362 3.18 -23.54 29.66
C PRO A 362 2.95 -24.53 28.53
N GLU A 363 1.69 -24.79 28.17
CA GLU A 363 1.33 -25.72 27.10
C GLU A 363 1.70 -25.17 25.72
N PHE A 364 1.52 -23.86 25.53
CA PHE A 364 1.95 -23.22 24.29
C PHE A 364 3.48 -23.19 24.12
N LYS A 365 4.22 -23.08 25.21
CA LYS A 365 5.69 -23.21 25.21
C LYS A 365 6.12 -24.60 24.74
N GLU A 366 5.47 -25.67 25.24
CA GLU A 366 5.74 -27.05 24.80
C GLU A 366 5.47 -27.20 23.29
N TYR A 367 4.39 -26.60 22.79
CA TYR A 367 4.08 -26.56 21.35
C TYR A 367 5.18 -25.83 20.56
N LEU A 368 5.68 -24.69 21.05
CA LEU A 368 6.74 -23.92 20.37
C LEU A 368 8.10 -24.63 20.41
N GLU A 369 8.38 -25.42 21.42
CA GLU A 369 9.65 -26.15 21.58
C GLU A 369 9.68 -27.51 20.84
N ASP A 370 8.58 -27.93 20.23
CA ASP A 370 8.52 -29.11 19.37
C ASP A 370 9.37 -28.90 18.11
N PRO A 371 10.47 -29.63 17.88
CA PRO A 371 11.34 -29.44 16.73
C PRO A 371 10.68 -29.68 15.37
N ASP A 372 9.59 -30.45 15.35
CA ASP A 372 8.85 -30.75 14.12
C ASP A 372 7.77 -29.70 13.79
N ASN A 373 7.66 -28.63 14.60
CA ASN A 373 6.68 -27.56 14.40
C ASN A 373 7.10 -26.65 13.24
N LYS A 374 6.15 -26.43 12.30
CA LYS A 374 6.34 -25.57 11.12
C LYS A 374 6.63 -24.11 11.46
N ILE A 375 6.29 -23.65 12.66
CA ILE A 375 6.50 -22.26 13.06
C ILE A 375 7.99 -21.89 13.01
N HIS A 376 8.87 -22.87 13.19
CA HIS A 376 10.32 -22.67 13.13
C HIS A 376 10.82 -22.19 11.76
N ASP A 377 10.10 -22.50 10.67
CA ASP A 377 10.44 -22.01 9.32
C ASP A 377 10.20 -20.50 9.17
N TYR A 378 9.42 -19.89 10.05
CA TYR A 378 8.95 -18.52 9.95
C TYR A 378 9.54 -17.55 10.98
N ILE A 379 10.18 -18.09 12.04
CA ILE A 379 10.72 -17.29 13.13
C ILE A 379 12.25 -17.06 12.97
N SER A 380 12.73 -15.98 13.57
CA SER A 380 14.18 -15.72 13.78
C SER A 380 14.62 -15.97 15.22
N GLY A 381 13.67 -16.14 16.14
CA GLY A 381 13.93 -16.46 17.53
C GLY A 381 12.68 -16.35 18.40
N ILE A 382 12.75 -17.00 19.56
CA ILE A 382 11.73 -16.91 20.61
C ILE A 382 12.44 -16.42 21.88
N GLN A 383 11.76 -15.52 22.61
CA GLN A 383 12.24 -15.01 23.90
C GLN A 383 11.15 -15.24 24.94
N TYR A 384 11.50 -15.92 26.02
CA TYR A 384 10.62 -16.15 27.14
C TYR A 384 10.90 -15.13 28.24
N THR A 385 9.86 -14.39 28.63
CA THR A 385 9.96 -13.38 29.71
C THR A 385 9.42 -13.95 31.02
N TYR A 386 10.08 -13.65 32.12
CA TYR A 386 9.74 -14.14 33.45
C TYR A 386 9.62 -12.96 34.45
N ASP A 387 8.61 -13.02 35.32
CA ASP A 387 8.36 -12.01 36.38
C ASP A 387 9.17 -12.36 37.65
N MET A 388 10.49 -12.24 37.57
CA MET A 388 11.41 -12.64 38.63
C MET A 388 11.85 -11.47 39.55
N GLY A 389 11.36 -10.26 39.31
CA GLY A 389 11.76 -9.09 40.09
C GLY A 389 13.24 -8.72 39.86
N PHE A 390 13.70 -8.74 38.60
CA PHE A 390 15.05 -8.39 38.18
C PHE A 390 15.45 -7.00 38.71
N ALA A 391 16.44 -6.96 39.62
CA ALA A 391 16.88 -5.73 40.26
C ALA A 391 18.39 -5.55 40.20
N VAL A 392 18.85 -4.56 39.42
CA VAL A 392 20.26 -4.18 39.34
C VAL A 392 20.50 -2.96 40.21
N TYR A 393 21.61 -2.93 40.90
CA TYR A 393 22.01 -1.85 41.79
C TYR A 393 23.36 -1.28 41.36
N THR A 394 23.56 0.01 41.64
CA THR A 394 24.84 0.73 41.43
C THR A 394 24.95 1.84 42.49
N GLU A 395 26.10 2.48 42.56
CA GLU A 395 26.29 3.66 43.39
C GLU A 395 26.08 4.95 42.59
N ASP A 396 25.34 5.90 43.18
CA ASP A 396 25.21 7.26 42.66
C ASP A 396 26.47 8.10 42.90
N PRO A 397 26.59 9.34 42.39
CA PRO A 397 27.75 10.19 42.60
C PRO A 397 28.00 10.54 44.09
N ASN A 398 27.01 10.37 44.96
CA ASN A 398 27.06 10.63 46.40
C ASN A 398 27.49 9.37 47.17
N GLY A 399 27.73 8.24 46.53
CA GLY A 399 28.03 6.95 47.15
C GLY A 399 26.82 6.27 47.79
N THR A 400 25.64 6.62 47.37
CA THR A 400 24.39 5.96 47.78
C THR A 400 24.14 4.79 46.83
N VAL A 401 23.84 3.63 47.37
CA VAL A 401 23.41 2.48 46.54
C VAL A 401 21.98 2.72 46.12
N ILE A 402 21.79 2.78 44.82
CA ILE A 402 20.49 3.00 44.20
C ILE A 402 20.10 1.79 43.34
N LYS A 403 18.82 1.56 43.18
CA LYS A 403 18.29 0.62 42.19
C LYS A 403 18.34 1.27 40.79
N ALA A 404 19.04 0.66 39.90
CA ALA A 404 19.18 1.09 38.49
C ALA A 404 17.86 0.83 37.69
N ASP A 405 16.72 1.24 38.25
CA ASP A 405 15.36 1.01 37.73
C ASP A 405 14.65 2.33 37.50
N THR A 406 14.42 2.65 36.25
CA THR A 406 13.75 3.89 35.85
C THR A 406 12.26 3.91 36.15
N THR A 407 11.62 2.75 36.33
CA THR A 407 10.20 2.64 36.71
C THR A 407 10.03 3.11 38.14
N GLU A 408 10.91 2.66 39.06
CA GLU A 408 10.88 3.11 40.47
C GLU A 408 11.21 4.60 40.57
N LEU A 409 12.16 5.09 39.79
CA LEU A 409 12.44 6.53 39.70
C LEU A 409 11.17 7.33 39.34
N LEU A 410 10.46 6.93 38.29
CA LEU A 410 9.23 7.60 37.84
C LEU A 410 8.13 7.53 38.89
N GLN A 411 7.97 6.39 39.56
CA GLN A 411 7.01 6.25 40.67
C GLN A 411 7.32 7.21 41.83
N ASN A 412 8.57 7.31 42.23
CA ASN A 412 9.03 8.20 43.29
C ASN A 412 8.84 9.68 42.94
N VAL A 413 9.14 10.02 41.68
CA VAL A 413 8.91 11.37 41.13
C VAL A 413 7.42 11.72 41.17
N MET A 414 6.54 10.84 40.70
CA MET A 414 5.09 11.06 40.70
C MET A 414 4.52 11.13 42.11
N LYS A 415 4.99 10.31 43.04
CA LYS A 415 4.64 10.35 44.46
C LYS A 415 5.02 11.68 45.07
N SER A 416 6.17 12.22 44.71
CA SER A 416 6.60 13.55 45.18
C SER A 416 5.72 14.68 44.61
N MET A 417 5.26 14.54 43.37
CA MET A 417 4.42 15.56 42.72
C MET A 417 2.97 15.60 43.21
N TYR A 418 2.37 14.45 43.39
CA TYR A 418 0.92 14.34 43.63
C TYR A 418 0.57 13.91 45.04
N GLY A 419 1.55 13.57 45.88
CA GLY A 419 1.38 13.30 47.32
C GLY A 419 0.60 12.02 47.62
N GLY A 420 0.43 11.10 46.66
CA GLY A 420 -0.31 9.84 46.84
C GLY A 420 0.53 8.63 46.39
N ASP A 421 0.06 7.44 46.82
CA ASP A 421 0.63 6.17 46.31
C ASP A 421 -0.12 5.76 45.04
N TYR A 422 0.58 5.83 43.92
CA TYR A 422 0.08 5.51 42.60
C TYR A 422 0.57 4.14 42.10
N THR A 423 1.19 3.32 42.96
CA THR A 423 1.76 2.02 42.60
C THR A 423 0.72 1.12 41.92
N ALA A 424 -0.46 1.00 42.51
CA ALA A 424 -1.54 0.19 41.93
C ALA A 424 -2.02 0.71 40.55
N TYR A 425 -1.95 2.03 40.31
CA TYR A 425 -2.28 2.63 39.02
C TYR A 425 -1.21 2.30 37.97
N PHE A 426 0.05 2.40 38.36
CA PHE A 426 1.18 2.01 37.48
C PHE A 426 1.17 0.51 37.16
N ASP A 427 0.89 -0.33 38.15
CA ASP A 427 0.77 -1.77 37.95
C ASP A 427 -0.35 -2.14 36.97
N SER A 428 -1.48 -1.39 37.04
CA SER A 428 -2.60 -1.58 36.11
C SER A 428 -2.32 -1.09 34.66
N MET A 429 -1.32 -0.22 34.48
CA MET A 429 -0.86 0.30 33.19
C MET A 429 0.46 -0.35 32.73
N GLY A 430 0.80 -1.52 33.25
CA GLY A 430 2.10 -2.19 33.13
C GLY A 430 2.72 -2.22 31.73
N GLY A 431 1.91 -2.44 30.68
CA GLY A 431 2.39 -2.45 29.30
C GLY A 431 2.87 -1.09 28.78
N PHE A 432 2.35 0.02 29.29
CA PHE A 432 2.74 1.35 28.83
C PHE A 432 4.09 1.82 29.40
N TYR A 433 4.44 1.38 30.63
CA TYR A 433 5.68 1.79 31.30
C TYR A 433 6.86 0.84 31.06
N SER A 434 6.64 -0.34 30.53
CA SER A 434 7.72 -1.26 30.15
C SER A 434 8.69 -0.63 29.15
N GLY A 435 8.22 0.31 28.32
CA GLY A 435 9.05 1.08 27.38
C GLY A 435 10.05 2.05 28.03
N PHE A 436 9.94 2.33 29.33
CA PHE A 436 10.88 3.17 30.07
C PHE A 436 11.97 2.38 30.80
N ASN A 437 11.90 1.04 30.78
CA ASN A 437 12.94 0.22 31.38
C ASN A 437 14.21 0.26 30.52
N VAL A 438 15.30 0.72 31.11
CA VAL A 438 16.61 0.79 30.45
C VAL A 438 17.32 -0.55 30.37
N TRP A 439 16.95 -1.53 31.20
CA TRP A 439 17.50 -2.89 31.15
C TRP A 439 16.67 -3.74 30.19
N GLN A 440 17.27 -4.15 29.08
CA GLN A 440 16.60 -4.91 28.04
C GLN A 440 17.35 -6.20 27.73
N GLU A 441 16.63 -7.30 27.67
CA GLU A 441 17.19 -8.57 27.25
C GLU A 441 17.39 -8.58 25.72
N LEU A 442 18.62 -8.88 25.31
CA LEU A 442 18.99 -9.01 23.90
C LEU A 442 18.50 -10.35 23.36
N LEU A 443 18.01 -10.34 22.15
CA LEU A 443 17.60 -11.57 21.47
C LEU A 443 18.82 -12.51 21.31
N SER A 444 18.71 -13.73 21.84
CA SER A 444 19.70 -14.78 21.68
C SER A 444 19.76 -15.28 20.23
N GLY A 445 20.94 -15.76 19.82
CA GLY A 445 21.14 -16.33 18.50
C GLY A 445 20.89 -17.83 18.46
N GLU A 446 20.91 -18.39 17.27
CA GLU A 446 20.89 -19.83 17.05
C GLU A 446 22.16 -20.47 17.60
N ASP A 447 22.13 -21.78 17.86
CA ASP A 447 23.28 -22.57 18.35
C ASP A 447 23.89 -22.07 19.65
N GLY A 448 23.13 -21.40 20.52
CA GLY A 448 23.59 -20.93 21.83
C GLY A 448 24.43 -19.65 21.79
N ALA A 449 24.37 -18.87 20.71
CA ALA A 449 24.98 -17.56 20.66
C ALA A 449 24.23 -16.59 21.60
N LEU A 450 24.99 -15.85 22.44
CA LEU A 450 24.44 -14.95 23.46
C LEU A 450 23.66 -13.77 22.86
N VAL A 451 24.00 -13.35 21.64
CA VAL A 451 23.34 -12.27 20.92
C VAL A 451 23.10 -12.70 19.47
N SER A 452 21.88 -12.53 18.97
CA SER A 452 21.54 -12.92 17.61
C SER A 452 22.31 -12.11 16.55
N ALA A 453 22.57 -12.75 15.40
CA ALA A 453 23.19 -12.07 14.26
C ALA A 453 22.32 -10.90 13.73
N SER A 454 21.01 -11.02 13.81
CA SER A 454 20.08 -9.96 13.43
C SER A 454 20.25 -8.71 14.31
N THR A 455 20.38 -8.90 15.62
CA THR A 455 20.66 -7.79 16.55
C THR A 455 22.06 -7.20 16.29
N GLN A 456 23.09 -8.03 16.13
CA GLN A 456 24.45 -7.55 15.89
C GLN A 456 24.56 -6.72 14.61
N ASN A 457 23.85 -7.07 13.55
CA ASN A 457 23.88 -6.36 12.27
C ASN A 457 23.19 -4.98 12.31
N GLN A 458 22.39 -4.71 13.33
CA GLN A 458 21.69 -3.42 13.49
C GLN A 458 22.56 -2.35 14.17
N TYR A 459 23.66 -2.76 14.81
CA TYR A 459 24.50 -1.87 15.59
C TYR A 459 25.98 -2.00 15.21
N ASP A 460 26.66 -0.87 15.23
CA ASP A 460 28.12 -0.79 15.15
C ASP A 460 28.70 -0.79 16.56
N VAL A 461 29.67 -1.67 16.84
CA VAL A 461 30.42 -1.64 18.09
C VAL A 461 31.43 -0.48 18.02
N ILE A 462 31.19 0.56 18.83
CA ILE A 462 32.07 1.73 18.87
C ILE A 462 33.15 1.65 19.92
N TYR A 463 32.99 0.82 20.94
CA TYR A 463 34.00 0.51 21.98
C TYR A 463 33.77 -0.88 22.57
N GLY A 464 34.82 -1.61 22.90
CA GLY A 464 34.80 -2.94 23.51
C GLY A 464 34.29 -4.05 22.57
N SER A 465 33.40 -4.92 23.05
CA SER A 465 32.87 -6.07 22.31
C SER A 465 31.43 -6.41 22.73
N TRP A 466 30.78 -7.29 21.97
CA TRP A 466 29.56 -7.94 22.41
C TRP A 466 29.80 -8.86 23.59
N PRO A 467 28.79 -9.11 24.47
CA PRO A 467 28.91 -10.03 25.62
C PRO A 467 29.36 -11.42 25.20
N GLN A 468 30.26 -11.99 25.96
CA GLN A 468 30.78 -13.36 25.83
C GLN A 468 30.48 -14.23 27.05
N ASN A 469 30.06 -13.61 28.16
CA ASN A 469 29.68 -14.28 29.39
C ASN A 469 28.27 -13.77 29.85
N TYR A 470 27.60 -14.59 30.66
CA TYR A 470 26.27 -14.29 31.16
C TYR A 470 26.16 -12.95 31.92
N ASN A 471 27.21 -12.54 32.63
CA ASN A 471 27.26 -11.33 33.45
C ASN A 471 27.86 -10.12 32.74
N GLU A 472 27.98 -10.17 31.41
CA GLU A 472 28.43 -9.06 30.59
C GLU A 472 27.24 -8.40 29.91
N VAL A 473 27.27 -7.06 29.84
CA VAL A 473 26.21 -6.24 29.26
C VAL A 473 26.76 -5.20 28.28
N VAL A 474 25.94 -4.66 27.41
CA VAL A 474 26.33 -3.59 26.48
C VAL A 474 25.48 -2.35 26.71
N LEU A 475 26.07 -1.16 26.52
CA LEU A 475 25.38 0.10 26.51
C LEU A 475 25.05 0.49 25.06
N VAL A 476 23.78 0.76 24.80
CA VAL A 476 23.28 1.22 23.49
C VAL A 476 23.13 2.72 23.50
N VAL A 477 23.92 3.44 22.73
CA VAL A 477 23.81 4.89 22.55
C VAL A 477 23.01 5.22 21.29
N ASP A 478 22.55 6.47 21.15
CA ASP A 478 21.88 6.92 19.94
C ASP A 478 22.88 7.18 18.78
N LYS A 479 22.39 7.59 17.63
CA LYS A 479 23.19 7.92 16.44
C LYS A 479 24.23 9.04 16.66
N ASN A 480 24.01 9.90 17.66
CA ASN A 480 24.86 11.01 18.03
C ASN A 480 25.83 10.67 19.18
N ASN A 481 25.84 9.42 19.67
CA ASN A 481 26.50 8.95 20.88
C ASN A 481 25.93 9.60 22.18
N GLU A 482 24.62 9.80 22.23
CA GLU A 482 23.90 10.37 23.37
C GLU A 482 23.08 9.28 24.06
N ILE A 483 22.87 9.44 25.37
CA ILE A 483 22.01 8.64 26.21
C ILE A 483 21.07 9.54 26.98
N SER A 484 19.91 9.04 27.41
CA SER A 484 18.91 9.83 28.14
C SER A 484 19.26 10.02 29.61
N ASP A 485 18.70 11.05 30.25
CA ASP A 485 18.84 11.29 31.69
C ASP A 485 18.39 10.07 32.52
N LEU A 486 17.37 9.34 32.06
CA LEU A 486 16.96 8.07 32.67
C LEU A 486 18.07 7.03 32.66
N THR A 487 18.81 6.97 31.56
CA THR A 487 19.97 6.06 31.44
C THR A 487 21.13 6.53 32.30
N LEU A 488 21.36 7.85 32.41
CA LEU A 488 22.35 8.42 33.31
C LEU A 488 22.10 8.04 34.76
N TYR A 489 20.82 8.13 35.21
CA TYR A 489 20.43 7.66 36.53
C TYR A 489 20.70 6.16 36.71
N ALA A 490 20.28 5.33 35.75
CA ALA A 490 20.49 3.88 35.81
C ALA A 490 21.97 3.48 35.79
N LEU A 491 22.82 4.32 35.20
CA LEU A 491 24.28 4.15 35.22
C LEU A 491 24.93 4.70 36.53
N GLY A 492 24.12 5.28 37.44
CA GLY A 492 24.64 5.91 38.64
C GLY A 492 25.46 7.17 38.37
N LEU A 493 25.20 7.89 37.30
CA LEU A 493 25.87 9.15 36.92
C LEU A 493 25.11 10.37 37.38
N GLU A 494 23.81 10.24 37.60
CA GLU A 494 22.93 11.25 38.22
C GLU A 494 22.32 10.71 39.48
N SER A 495 22.03 11.61 40.43
CA SER A 495 21.32 11.25 41.68
C SER A 495 19.83 11.54 41.60
N MET A 496 19.05 10.90 42.48
CA MET A 496 17.62 11.20 42.65
C MET A 496 17.39 12.65 43.03
N ASP A 497 18.31 13.26 43.83
CA ASP A 497 18.22 14.64 44.23
C ASP A 497 18.39 15.61 43.06
N ASP A 498 19.27 15.31 42.13
CA ASP A 498 19.50 16.12 40.92
C ASP A 498 18.22 16.14 40.04
N ILE A 499 17.66 14.98 39.79
CA ILE A 499 16.42 14.82 39.02
C ILE A 499 15.24 15.50 39.71
N SER A 500 15.09 15.33 41.03
CA SER A 500 14.04 15.97 41.81
C SER A 500 14.19 17.48 41.83
N ASN A 501 15.41 17.99 41.93
CA ASN A 501 15.69 19.43 41.91
C ASN A 501 15.42 20.02 40.51
N ALA A 502 15.80 19.38 39.42
CA ALA A 502 15.49 19.80 38.07
C ALA A 502 13.98 19.89 37.85
N MET A 503 13.25 18.92 38.38
CA MET A 503 11.80 18.89 38.32
C MET A 503 11.14 20.01 39.12
N MET A 504 11.58 20.27 40.35
CA MET A 504 11.08 21.39 41.13
C MET A 504 11.38 22.74 40.49
N GLN A 505 12.53 22.88 39.82
CA GLN A 505 12.87 24.07 39.04
C GLN A 505 11.90 24.27 37.88
N SER A 506 11.61 23.19 37.13
CA SER A 506 10.66 23.21 36.03
C SER A 506 9.26 23.63 36.49
N MET A 507 8.76 23.05 37.56
CA MET A 507 7.46 23.42 38.16
C MET A 507 7.42 24.89 38.64
N SER A 508 8.56 25.42 39.10
CA SER A 508 8.72 26.79 39.50
C SER A 508 8.93 27.75 38.32
N LYS A 509 8.81 27.25 37.06
CA LYS A 509 9.07 27.99 35.82
C LYS A 509 10.47 28.63 35.77
N LYS A 510 11.44 28.04 36.45
CA LYS A 510 12.84 28.42 36.31
C LYS A 510 13.45 27.62 35.19
N GLN A 511 14.36 28.24 34.45
CA GLN A 511 15.13 27.58 33.42
C GLN A 511 16.06 26.55 34.06
N ILE A 512 16.01 25.31 33.61
CA ILE A 512 16.89 24.23 34.06
C ILE A 512 18.21 24.42 33.31
N ASP A 513 19.34 24.15 34.00
CA ASP A 513 20.64 24.09 33.33
C ASP A 513 20.66 22.83 32.46
N THR A 514 20.77 23.01 31.15
CA THR A 514 20.86 21.94 30.17
C THR A 514 22.29 21.85 29.58
N THR A 515 23.28 22.17 30.36
CA THR A 515 24.69 22.03 29.92
C THR A 515 24.99 20.55 29.68
N GLN A 516 25.36 20.23 28.44
CA GLN A 516 25.64 18.87 28.04
C GLN A 516 26.90 18.33 28.73
N GLU A 517 26.77 17.30 29.55
CA GLU A 517 27.86 16.59 30.17
C GLU A 517 28.38 15.49 29.23
N SER A 518 29.56 14.98 29.49
CA SER A 518 30.17 13.92 28.68
C SER A 518 31.10 13.02 29.50
N TRP A 519 31.08 11.75 29.19
CA TRP A 519 31.92 10.72 29.83
C TRP A 519 32.74 9.98 28.79
N SER A 520 33.91 9.52 29.16
CA SER A 520 34.71 8.66 28.28
C SER A 520 34.09 7.25 28.23
N TYR A 521 34.28 6.56 27.13
CA TYR A 521 33.82 5.15 27.01
C TYR A 521 34.42 4.26 28.09
N ALA A 522 35.65 4.52 28.50
CA ALA A 522 36.31 3.77 29.55
C ALA A 522 35.68 3.99 30.93
N ASP A 523 35.26 5.22 31.23
CA ASP A 523 34.58 5.54 32.48
C ASP A 523 33.21 4.83 32.56
N LEU A 524 32.46 4.79 31.45
CA LEU A 524 31.15 4.10 31.37
C LEU A 524 31.32 2.60 31.52
N CYS A 525 32.29 1.99 30.85
CA CYS A 525 32.61 0.55 31.00
C CYS A 525 33.25 0.20 32.33
N GLY A 526 33.78 1.19 33.07
CA GLY A 526 34.36 1.00 34.41
C GLY A 526 33.34 1.09 35.55
N ARG A 527 32.07 1.31 35.27
CA ARG A 527 31.03 1.36 36.31
C ARG A 527 30.70 -0.04 36.84
N ASP A 528 30.52 -0.12 38.16
CA ASP A 528 30.18 -1.35 38.84
C ASP A 528 28.66 -1.47 39.02
N PHE A 529 28.15 -2.61 38.65
CA PHE A 529 26.74 -2.98 38.84
C PHE A 529 26.66 -4.32 39.53
N LYS A 530 25.55 -4.51 40.26
CA LYS A 530 25.29 -5.78 40.92
C LYS A 530 23.82 -6.15 40.75
N LEU A 531 23.55 -7.29 40.14
CA LEU A 531 22.24 -7.93 40.17
C LEU A 531 22.05 -8.60 41.53
N ILE A 532 21.10 -8.16 42.32
CA ILE A 532 20.74 -8.79 43.61
C ILE A 532 19.33 -9.35 43.43
N LEU A 533 19.18 -10.64 43.69
CA LEU A 533 17.91 -11.32 43.55
C LEU A 533 17.02 -11.01 44.76
N PRO A 534 15.69 -10.96 44.60
CA PRO A 534 14.80 -10.71 45.73
C PRO A 534 15.01 -11.66 46.90
N SER A 535 15.27 -12.94 46.65
CA SER A 535 15.56 -13.96 47.68
C SER A 535 16.81 -13.67 48.49
N GLU A 536 17.81 -12.99 47.94
CA GLU A 536 19.06 -12.64 48.58
C GLU A 536 18.94 -11.45 49.54
N GLY A 537 17.85 -10.66 49.42
CA GLY A 537 17.54 -9.54 50.32
C GLY A 537 17.10 -9.97 51.71
N TYR A 538 16.89 -11.25 51.94
CA TYR A 538 16.33 -11.77 53.18
C TYR A 538 17.40 -12.42 54.08
N VAL A 539 17.38 -12.04 55.35
CA VAL A 539 18.25 -12.66 56.36
C VAL A 539 17.42 -13.37 57.45
N ALA A 540 17.86 -14.50 57.95
CA ALA A 540 17.17 -15.25 58.95
C ALA A 540 16.96 -14.38 60.24
N SER A 541 15.74 -14.32 60.76
CA SER A 541 15.39 -13.55 61.94
C SER A 541 14.29 -14.25 62.75
N GLY A 542 14.63 -14.74 63.94
CA GLY A 542 13.67 -15.48 64.73
C GLY A 542 13.20 -16.77 64.10
N ALA A 543 11.91 -16.94 63.93
CA ALA A 543 11.30 -18.10 63.25
C ALA A 543 11.13 -17.94 61.71
N GLY A 544 11.44 -16.76 61.17
CA GLY A 544 11.28 -16.45 59.76
C GLY A 544 12.45 -15.67 59.18
N TYR A 545 12.19 -14.82 58.21
CA TYR A 545 13.19 -14.02 57.50
C TYR A 545 12.75 -12.54 57.47
N THR A 546 13.73 -11.64 57.52
CA THR A 546 13.52 -10.20 57.41
C THR A 546 14.19 -9.67 56.14
N ASP A 547 13.49 -8.89 55.37
CA ASP A 547 14.02 -8.18 54.22
C ASP A 547 14.85 -6.97 54.64
N ILE A 548 16.15 -7.06 54.42
CA ILE A 548 17.09 -5.98 54.70
C ILE A 548 17.27 -5.01 53.51
N SER A 549 16.85 -5.40 52.32
CA SER A 549 16.94 -4.56 51.12
C SER A 549 16.09 -3.28 51.20
N GLN A 550 15.13 -3.25 52.07
CA GLN A 550 14.23 -2.11 52.32
C GLN A 550 14.89 -0.98 53.12
N THR A 551 16.10 -1.17 53.60
CA THR A 551 16.83 -0.15 54.35
C THR A 551 18.13 0.21 53.65
N SER A 552 18.54 1.47 53.68
CA SER A 552 19.76 1.95 53.05
C SER A 552 21.01 1.24 53.54
N ASP A 553 21.08 0.97 54.85
CA ASP A 553 22.22 0.25 55.45
C ASP A 553 22.25 -1.23 55.04
N GLY A 554 21.09 -1.89 54.99
CA GLY A 554 20.96 -3.26 54.53
C GLY A 554 21.29 -3.42 53.07
N LEU A 555 20.77 -2.50 52.23
CA LEU A 555 21.05 -2.49 50.78
C LEU A 555 22.58 -2.26 50.52
N ARG A 556 23.21 -1.35 51.28
CA ARG A 556 24.65 -1.14 51.21
C ARG A 556 25.43 -2.40 51.62
N GLN A 557 24.96 -3.12 52.65
CA GLN A 557 25.56 -4.37 53.10
C GLN A 557 25.47 -5.44 52.00
N LEU A 558 24.29 -5.58 51.34
CA LEU A 558 24.08 -6.53 50.23
C LEU A 558 24.96 -6.18 49.03
N TYR A 559 25.02 -4.92 48.66
CA TYR A 559 25.79 -4.46 47.49
C TYR A 559 27.28 -4.69 47.65
N HIS A 560 27.85 -4.47 48.80
CA HIS A 560 29.30 -4.65 49.07
C HIS A 560 29.67 -6.07 49.52
N SER A 561 28.73 -6.98 49.72
CA SER A 561 29.02 -8.36 50.07
C SER A 561 29.54 -9.13 48.83
N ASP A 562 30.66 -9.85 48.98
CA ASP A 562 31.18 -10.71 47.92
C ASP A 562 30.33 -11.98 47.69
N ASP A 563 29.55 -12.39 48.69
CA ASP A 563 28.76 -13.62 48.70
C ASP A 563 27.34 -13.43 48.20
N VAL A 564 26.94 -12.22 47.89
CA VAL A 564 25.55 -11.85 47.48
C VAL A 564 25.56 -11.19 46.09
N GLY A 565 24.66 -11.62 45.27
CA GLY A 565 24.42 -11.01 43.94
C GLY A 565 25.48 -11.33 42.90
N VAL A 566 25.22 -10.91 41.69
CA VAL A 566 26.06 -11.11 40.49
C VAL A 566 26.66 -9.79 40.05
N PRO A 567 27.99 -9.64 40.02
CA PRO A 567 28.62 -8.45 39.48
C PRO A 567 28.42 -8.40 37.94
N LEU A 568 27.86 -7.31 37.43
CA LEU A 568 27.65 -7.07 36.00
C LEU A 568 28.67 -6.07 35.47
N LYS A 569 29.13 -6.24 34.23
CA LYS A 569 30.12 -5.38 33.57
C LYS A 569 29.63 -4.91 32.20
N ILE A 570 29.73 -3.64 31.92
CA ILE A 570 29.59 -3.12 30.57
C ILE A 570 30.88 -3.43 29.80
N VAL A 571 30.79 -4.37 28.85
CA VAL A 571 31.95 -4.82 28.06
C VAL A 571 32.01 -4.14 26.70
N GLY A 572 30.96 -3.48 26.27
CA GLY A 572 30.88 -2.80 24.99
C GLY A 572 29.88 -1.67 24.96
N ILE A 573 30.15 -0.76 24.04
CA ILE A 573 29.19 0.33 23.70
C ILE A 573 28.89 0.19 22.24
N VAL A 574 27.59 0.17 21.90
CA VAL A 574 27.09 -0.05 20.55
C VAL A 574 26.20 1.11 20.11
N ARG A 575 26.22 1.42 18.84
CA ARG A 575 25.46 2.51 18.21
C ARG A 575 24.70 1.97 17.01
N PRO A 576 23.48 2.45 16.70
CA PRO A 576 22.76 2.05 15.50
C PRO A 576 23.60 2.20 14.24
N ALA A 577 23.68 1.16 13.43
CA ALA A 577 24.41 1.16 12.17
C ALA A 577 23.85 2.22 11.21
N LYS A 578 24.72 2.75 10.34
CA LYS A 578 24.33 3.84 9.44
C LYS A 578 23.24 3.40 8.45
N GLY A 579 22.06 4.02 8.56
CA GLY A 579 20.88 3.68 7.75
C GLY A 579 19.93 2.68 8.39
N SER A 580 20.26 2.18 9.58
CA SER A 580 19.32 1.44 10.42
C SER A 580 18.20 2.33 10.92
N VAL A 581 16.97 1.84 10.88
CA VAL A 581 15.75 2.53 11.37
C VAL A 581 15.45 2.14 12.84
N THR A 582 16.40 1.60 13.54
CA THR A 582 16.24 1.22 14.94
C THR A 582 15.88 2.44 15.78
N GLY A 583 14.63 2.53 16.17
CA GLY A 583 14.07 3.68 16.86
C GLY A 583 13.84 3.52 18.36
N SER A 584 13.99 2.32 18.94
CA SER A 584 13.44 2.07 20.28
C SER A 584 14.41 1.63 21.35
N THR A 585 15.66 1.32 21.01
CA THR A 585 16.61 0.71 21.96
C THR A 585 17.79 1.60 22.36
N TYR A 586 17.84 2.86 21.90
CA TYR A 586 18.95 3.73 22.35
C TYR A 586 18.72 4.19 23.78
N GLY A 587 19.78 4.27 24.54
CA GLY A 587 19.75 4.53 25.97
C GLY A 587 19.48 3.29 26.80
N ALA A 588 19.46 2.09 26.19
CA ALA A 588 19.27 0.82 26.92
C ALA A 588 20.60 0.20 27.32
N ILE A 589 20.55 -0.59 28.40
CA ILE A 589 21.61 -1.50 28.82
C ILE A 589 21.16 -2.91 28.45
N GLY A 590 21.80 -3.46 27.41
CA GLY A 590 21.46 -4.78 26.87
C GLY A 590 22.15 -5.90 27.66
N TYR A 591 21.35 -6.83 28.17
CA TYR A 591 21.85 -8.06 28.83
C TYR A 591 21.41 -9.30 28.06
N THR A 592 21.99 -10.45 28.34
CA THR A 592 21.74 -11.68 27.60
C THR A 592 20.74 -12.59 28.33
N SER A 593 20.04 -13.45 27.59
CA SER A 593 19.15 -14.49 28.15
C SER A 593 19.88 -15.44 29.11
N ALA A 594 21.21 -15.64 28.92
CA ALA A 594 22.04 -16.41 29.84
C ALA A 594 22.10 -15.79 31.23
N LEU A 595 21.94 -14.46 31.36
CA LEU A 595 21.82 -13.81 32.67
C LEU A 595 20.48 -14.13 33.34
N THR A 596 19.41 -14.12 32.55
CA THR A 596 18.07 -14.53 33.02
C THR A 596 18.09 -15.99 33.52
N ASP A 597 18.64 -16.89 32.71
CA ASP A 597 18.74 -18.30 33.06
C ASP A 597 19.56 -18.51 34.35
N TYR A 598 20.72 -17.83 34.45
CA TYR A 598 21.53 -17.88 35.65
C TYR A 598 20.80 -17.36 36.87
N ALA A 599 20.07 -16.23 36.72
CA ALA A 599 19.33 -15.61 37.83
C ALA A 599 18.20 -16.53 38.32
N ILE A 600 17.48 -17.21 37.42
CA ILE A 600 16.47 -18.19 37.80
C ILE A 600 17.07 -19.36 38.57
N ASP A 601 18.11 -19.98 38.01
CA ASP A 601 18.77 -21.14 38.63
C ASP A 601 19.41 -20.79 39.98
N HIS A 602 19.96 -19.58 40.08
CA HIS A 602 20.54 -19.11 41.34
C HIS A 602 19.48 -18.79 42.40
N ALA A 603 18.39 -18.14 42.02
CA ALA A 603 17.23 -17.90 42.89
C ALA A 603 16.68 -19.20 43.47
N ASP A 604 16.50 -20.21 42.62
CA ASP A 604 16.00 -21.52 43.02
C ASP A 604 16.94 -22.20 44.04
N SER A 605 18.21 -21.95 43.95
CA SER A 605 19.22 -22.55 44.89
C SER A 605 19.26 -21.86 46.25
N THR A 606 18.63 -20.71 46.45
CA THR A 606 18.66 -19.95 47.71
C THR A 606 17.95 -20.69 48.85
N GLU A 607 18.51 -20.59 50.07
CA GLU A 607 17.98 -21.29 51.24
C GLU A 607 16.53 -20.96 51.54
N ILE A 608 16.14 -19.68 51.37
CA ILE A 608 14.80 -19.20 51.68
C ILE A 608 13.76 -19.75 50.68
N ILE A 609 14.07 -19.81 49.40
CA ILE A 609 13.18 -20.40 48.38
C ILE A 609 13.06 -21.92 48.64
N GLN A 610 14.18 -22.60 48.85
CA GLN A 610 14.17 -24.03 49.16
C GLN A 610 13.35 -24.36 50.41
N LYS A 611 13.41 -23.51 51.43
CA LYS A 611 12.53 -23.65 52.63
C LYS A 611 11.09 -23.46 52.32
N GLN A 612 10.73 -22.43 51.50
CA GLN A 612 9.35 -22.20 51.13
C GLN A 612 8.79 -23.36 50.30
N LEU A 613 9.58 -23.88 49.36
CA LEU A 613 9.19 -25.02 48.54
C LEU A 613 9.02 -26.28 49.33
N ALA A 614 9.88 -26.51 50.36
CA ALA A 614 9.84 -27.68 51.22
C ALA A 614 8.64 -27.68 52.18
N ASP A 615 8.12 -26.51 52.56
CA ASP A 615 6.94 -26.36 53.44
C ASP A 615 5.93 -25.38 52.82
N PRO A 616 5.06 -25.86 51.92
CA PRO A 616 4.07 -25.03 51.22
C PRO A 616 2.97 -24.45 52.15
N ASP A 617 2.82 -24.98 53.34
CA ASP A 617 1.75 -24.57 54.30
C ASP A 617 2.25 -23.53 55.28
N VAL A 618 3.57 -23.22 55.32
CA VAL A 618 4.17 -22.25 56.22
C VAL A 618 4.74 -21.05 55.47
N ASP A 619 4.41 -19.88 55.91
CA ASP A 619 5.02 -18.65 55.43
C ASP A 619 6.44 -18.52 55.93
N VAL A 620 7.40 -18.61 55.04
CA VAL A 620 8.83 -18.57 55.34
C VAL A 620 9.24 -17.24 55.99
N PHE A 621 8.55 -16.11 55.69
CA PHE A 621 8.90 -14.81 56.28
C PHE A 621 8.55 -14.68 57.74
N THR A 622 7.43 -15.27 58.16
CA THR A 622 6.92 -15.14 59.51
C THR A 622 7.05 -16.40 60.34
N GLY A 623 7.29 -17.55 59.70
CA GLY A 623 7.25 -18.87 60.34
C GLY A 623 5.83 -19.29 60.77
N SER A 624 4.79 -18.56 60.32
CA SER A 624 3.39 -18.85 60.60
C SER A 624 2.75 -19.64 59.46
N ALA A 625 1.74 -20.46 59.78
CA ALA A 625 0.98 -21.14 58.70
C ALA A 625 0.22 -20.13 57.81
N PHE A 626 0.12 -20.46 56.52
CA PHE A 626 -0.74 -19.68 55.63
C PHE A 626 -2.24 -19.79 56.03
N PRO A 627 -3.04 -18.74 55.83
CA PRO A 627 -4.48 -18.83 56.06
C PRO A 627 -5.11 -19.76 55.03
N ASN A 628 -5.72 -20.83 55.48
CA ASN A 628 -6.54 -21.68 54.61
C ASN A 628 -7.91 -20.99 54.36
N ALA A 629 -7.88 -19.70 54.05
CA ALA A 629 -9.05 -18.81 54.03
C ALA A 629 -10.04 -19.07 52.89
N ALA A 630 -9.57 -19.61 51.79
CA ALA A 630 -10.43 -19.85 50.61
C ALA A 630 -11.21 -21.15 50.68
N THR A 631 -10.84 -22.08 51.61
CA THR A 631 -11.44 -23.43 51.65
C THR A 631 -12.04 -23.81 53.00
N ALA A 632 -11.82 -22.99 54.09
CA ALA A 632 -12.37 -23.29 55.43
C ALA A 632 -13.89 -23.16 55.41
N THR A 633 -14.56 -24.29 55.59
CA THR A 633 -16.01 -24.30 55.79
C THR A 633 -16.40 -23.52 57.06
N THR A 634 -17.63 -23.06 57.13
CA THR A 634 -18.12 -22.34 58.33
C THR A 634 -17.90 -23.16 59.62
N ASP A 635 -18.01 -24.46 59.55
CA ASP A 635 -17.76 -25.37 60.67
C ASP A 635 -16.30 -25.39 61.09
N GLN A 636 -15.38 -25.40 60.16
CA GLN A 636 -13.94 -25.34 60.42
C GLN A 636 -13.55 -23.97 61.03
N LYS A 637 -14.09 -22.85 60.50
CA LYS A 637 -13.91 -21.50 61.06
C LYS A 637 -14.38 -21.44 62.50
N VAL A 638 -15.55 -21.99 62.80
CA VAL A 638 -16.12 -22.03 64.19
C VAL A 638 -15.22 -22.84 65.12
N ALA A 639 -14.79 -24.04 64.70
CA ALA A 639 -13.92 -24.89 65.53
C ALA A 639 -12.57 -24.23 65.80
N ALA A 640 -11.95 -23.62 64.82
CA ALA A 640 -10.68 -22.93 64.95
C ALA A 640 -10.78 -21.70 65.88
N ALA A 641 -11.83 -20.87 65.70
CA ALA A 641 -12.10 -19.71 66.54
C ALA A 641 -12.35 -20.11 68.00
N GLN A 642 -13.09 -21.18 68.25
CA GLN A 642 -13.31 -21.73 69.60
C GLN A 642 -11.99 -22.19 70.23
N ALA A 643 -11.15 -22.92 69.49
CA ALA A 643 -9.85 -23.39 69.98
C ALA A 643 -8.94 -22.23 70.33
N TYR A 644 -8.93 -21.17 69.47
CA TYR A 644 -8.16 -19.95 69.69
C TYR A 644 -8.64 -19.21 70.98
N LEU A 645 -9.91 -18.94 71.10
CA LEU A 645 -10.50 -18.29 72.25
C LEU A 645 -10.28 -19.00 73.58
N ASN A 646 -10.25 -20.36 73.50
CA ASN A 646 -9.98 -21.16 74.73
C ASN A 646 -8.51 -21.10 75.19
N LYS A 647 -7.58 -20.72 74.32
CA LYS A 647 -6.16 -20.53 74.66
C LYS A 647 -5.85 -19.17 75.24
N LEU A 648 -6.75 -18.18 75.06
CA LEU A 648 -6.56 -16.81 75.55
C LEU A 648 -6.71 -16.69 77.04
N SER A 649 -6.02 -15.74 77.66
CA SER A 649 -6.29 -15.30 79.01
C SER A 649 -7.69 -14.73 79.10
N VAL A 650 -8.26 -14.64 80.35
CA VAL A 650 -9.59 -14.07 80.52
C VAL A 650 -9.70 -12.62 80.08
N ASP A 651 -8.66 -11.82 80.32
CA ASP A 651 -8.58 -10.42 79.87
C ASP A 651 -8.50 -10.29 78.34
N ASP A 652 -7.64 -11.09 77.69
CA ASP A 652 -7.54 -11.10 76.22
C ASP A 652 -8.83 -11.62 75.55
N ARG A 653 -9.45 -12.63 76.12
CA ARG A 653 -10.75 -13.15 75.65
C ARG A 653 -11.85 -12.10 75.81
N ALA A 654 -11.87 -11.39 76.93
CA ALA A 654 -12.84 -10.32 77.11
C ALA A 654 -12.62 -9.15 76.11
N SER A 655 -11.36 -8.87 75.75
CA SER A 655 -11.03 -7.90 74.70
C SER A 655 -11.58 -8.30 73.31
N VAL A 656 -11.32 -9.54 72.85
CA VAL A 656 -11.88 -10.10 71.64
C VAL A 656 -13.42 -10.10 71.68
N TYR A 657 -14.01 -10.50 72.81
CA TYR A 657 -15.46 -10.48 73.01
C TYR A 657 -16.06 -9.08 72.92
N ARG A 658 -15.47 -8.06 73.55
CA ARG A 658 -15.92 -6.67 73.37
C ARG A 658 -15.86 -6.19 71.93
N LYS A 659 -14.91 -6.63 71.13
CA LYS A 659 -14.73 -6.14 69.71
C LYS A 659 -15.64 -6.85 68.73
N TYR A 660 -15.80 -8.19 68.79
CA TYR A 660 -16.45 -8.99 67.78
C TYR A 660 -17.77 -9.62 68.24
N MET A 661 -17.94 -9.95 69.59
CA MET A 661 -19.17 -10.53 70.05
C MET A 661 -20.24 -9.46 70.41
N THR A 662 -19.91 -8.20 70.22
CA THR A 662 -20.85 -7.07 70.33
C THR A 662 -21.52 -6.75 69.01
N THR A 663 -21.01 -7.23 67.87
CA THR A 663 -21.69 -7.12 66.62
C THR A 663 -22.97 -7.92 66.59
N PRO A 664 -24.10 -7.32 66.13
CA PRO A 664 -25.35 -8.07 66.03
C PRO A 664 -25.23 -9.23 65.08
N ASP A 665 -25.86 -10.34 65.42
CA ASP A 665 -25.96 -11.47 64.50
C ASP A 665 -26.84 -11.13 63.28
N ASP A 666 -26.60 -11.83 62.16
CA ASP A 666 -27.28 -11.56 60.88
C ASP A 666 -28.83 -11.61 61.00
N ALA A 667 -29.38 -12.54 61.76
CA ALA A 667 -30.80 -12.65 61.91
C ALA A 667 -31.43 -11.44 62.62
N THR A 668 -30.75 -10.97 63.69
CA THR A 668 -31.13 -9.78 64.40
C THR A 668 -31.02 -8.52 63.61
N LEU A 669 -29.92 -8.44 62.84
CA LEU A 669 -29.65 -7.31 61.96
C LEU A 669 -30.62 -7.27 60.77
N ASP A 670 -30.94 -8.40 60.17
CA ASP A 670 -31.89 -8.50 59.02
C ASP A 670 -33.34 -8.19 59.49
N ALA A 671 -33.72 -8.57 60.74
CA ALA A 671 -34.99 -8.20 61.28
C ALA A 671 -35.09 -6.68 61.48
N ALA A 672 -34.05 -6.05 62.11
CA ALA A 672 -33.95 -4.61 62.28
C ALA A 672 -33.93 -3.87 60.95
N LEU A 673 -33.18 -4.40 59.94
CA LEU A 673 -33.09 -3.84 58.58
C LEU A 673 -34.46 -3.87 57.89
N THR A 674 -35.19 -4.99 58.03
CA THR A 674 -36.52 -5.12 57.42
C THR A 674 -37.47 -4.12 58.00
N GLN A 675 -37.41 -3.92 59.28
CA GLN A 675 -38.20 -2.92 59.96
C GLN A 675 -37.81 -1.46 59.58
N ALA A 676 -36.53 -1.19 59.52
CA ALA A 676 -36.03 0.13 59.14
C ALA A 676 -36.37 0.46 57.64
N MET A 677 -36.27 -0.50 56.76
CA MET A 677 -36.64 -0.32 55.33
C MET A 677 -38.14 0.00 55.18
N THR A 678 -39.01 -0.55 56.00
CA THR A 678 -40.46 -0.28 55.94
C THR A 678 -40.78 1.21 56.24
N GLY A 679 -39.96 1.88 57.03
CA GLY A 679 -40.11 3.33 57.39
C GLY A 679 -39.17 4.26 56.59
N PHE A 680 -38.29 3.70 55.77
CA PHE A 680 -37.27 4.48 55.05
C PHE A 680 -37.81 5.02 53.72
N THR A 681 -37.96 6.35 53.68
CA THR A 681 -38.53 7.05 52.53
C THR A 681 -37.45 7.76 51.72
N ARG A 682 -37.80 8.18 50.48
CA ARG A 682 -36.92 9.03 49.66
C ARG A 682 -36.57 10.34 50.38
N ASP A 683 -37.50 10.90 51.16
CA ASP A 683 -37.27 12.11 51.95
C ASP A 683 -36.26 11.86 53.07
N SER A 684 -36.33 10.71 53.75
CA SER A 684 -35.28 10.31 54.69
C SER A 684 -33.92 10.15 54.08
N ALA A 685 -33.85 9.57 52.86
CA ALA A 685 -32.61 9.43 52.12
C ALA A 685 -32.04 10.78 51.67
N LYS A 686 -32.88 11.75 51.31
CA LYS A 686 -32.47 13.13 50.97
C LYS A 686 -31.96 13.90 52.18
N GLU A 687 -32.61 13.69 53.36
CA GLU A 687 -32.12 14.26 54.61
C GLU A 687 -30.73 13.72 54.98
N MET A 688 -30.48 12.44 54.73
CA MET A 688 -29.15 11.85 54.90
C MET A 688 -28.12 12.48 53.96
N ALA A 689 -28.53 12.82 52.74
CA ALA A 689 -27.65 13.52 51.80
C ALA A 689 -27.32 14.94 52.27
N ASP A 690 -28.31 15.67 52.80
CA ASP A 690 -28.10 17.00 53.41
C ASP A 690 -27.19 16.97 54.66
N ASN A 691 -27.21 15.88 55.40
CA ASN A 691 -26.36 15.67 56.57
C ASN A 691 -24.93 15.20 56.21
N GLY A 692 -24.55 15.20 54.92
CA GLY A 692 -23.20 14.89 54.45
C GLY A 692 -22.81 13.41 54.52
N ILE A 693 -23.76 12.50 54.71
CA ILE A 693 -23.48 11.07 54.93
C ILE A 693 -22.87 10.41 53.66
N PHE A 694 -23.08 11.01 52.51
CA PHE A 694 -22.57 10.52 51.21
C PHE A 694 -21.37 11.31 50.68
N GLU A 695 -20.75 12.18 51.42
CA GLU A 695 -19.58 12.97 51.01
C GLU A 695 -18.41 12.07 50.55
N ALA A 696 -18.23 10.93 51.19
CA ALA A 696 -17.23 9.94 50.81
C ALA A 696 -17.44 9.34 49.42
N SER A 697 -18.63 9.49 48.83
CA SER A 697 -18.91 9.06 47.46
C SER A 697 -18.47 10.06 46.36
N GLY A 698 -17.91 11.23 46.78
CA GLY A 698 -17.49 12.30 45.85
C GLY A 698 -18.63 13.08 45.20
N LYS A 699 -19.89 12.86 45.67
CA LYS A 699 -21.08 13.55 45.13
C LYS A 699 -21.55 14.64 46.10
N THR A 700 -21.98 15.76 45.53
CA THR A 700 -22.63 16.81 46.36
C THR A 700 -24.01 16.36 46.87
N ALA A 701 -24.50 16.96 47.96
CA ALA A 701 -25.83 16.67 48.46
C ALA A 701 -26.93 16.83 47.41
N GLN A 702 -26.81 17.84 46.52
CA GLN A 702 -27.77 18.06 45.43
C GLN A 702 -27.72 16.95 44.38
N GLN A 703 -26.53 16.53 43.94
CA GLN A 703 -26.37 15.43 42.99
C GLN A 703 -26.93 14.11 43.54
N MET A 704 -26.75 13.87 44.84
CA MET A 704 -27.31 12.69 45.52
C MET A 704 -28.84 12.74 45.53
N LYS A 705 -29.43 13.91 45.83
CA LYS A 705 -30.89 14.10 45.83
C LYS A 705 -31.47 13.86 44.41
N ASP A 706 -30.85 14.43 43.41
CA ASP A 706 -31.29 14.26 42.01
C ASP A 706 -31.22 12.76 41.57
N MET A 707 -30.20 12.04 42.04
CA MET A 707 -30.06 10.60 41.84
C MET A 707 -31.16 9.83 42.61
N ILE A 708 -31.48 10.19 43.83
CA ILE A 708 -32.54 9.56 44.62
C ILE A 708 -33.91 9.74 43.94
N ASP A 709 -34.16 10.92 43.37
CA ASP A 709 -35.41 11.21 42.68
C ASP A 709 -35.52 10.44 41.33
N ALA A 710 -34.42 10.13 40.69
CA ALA A 710 -34.37 9.40 39.45
C ALA A 710 -34.48 7.88 39.62
N MET A 711 -34.27 7.32 40.82
CA MET A 711 -34.34 5.88 41.04
C MET A 711 -35.79 5.37 41.07
N ASP A 712 -36.05 4.21 40.47
CA ASP A 712 -37.26 3.46 40.78
C ASP A 712 -37.23 2.84 42.20
N ASP A 713 -38.33 2.28 42.68
CA ASP A 713 -38.41 1.77 44.05
C ASP A 713 -37.54 0.53 44.28
N GLU A 714 -37.33 -0.28 43.24
CA GLU A 714 -36.44 -1.45 43.31
C GLU A 714 -34.98 -1.03 43.41
N THR A 715 -34.55 -0.11 42.58
CA THR A 715 -33.18 0.45 42.58
C THR A 715 -32.91 1.22 43.86
N PHE A 716 -33.89 2.00 44.35
CA PHE A 716 -33.79 2.69 45.61
C PHE A 716 -33.56 1.72 46.78
N THR A 717 -34.39 0.67 46.87
CA THR A 717 -34.25 -0.35 47.90
C THR A 717 -32.89 -1.07 47.81
N ARG A 718 -32.49 -1.47 46.63
CA ARG A 718 -31.22 -2.17 46.37
C ARG A 718 -30.01 -1.30 46.73
N PHE A 719 -30.07 0.00 46.44
CA PHE A 719 -28.99 0.95 46.71
C PHE A 719 -28.84 1.24 48.19
N PHE A 720 -29.94 1.51 48.92
CA PHE A 720 -29.90 1.93 50.33
C PHE A 720 -29.85 0.80 51.33
N ARG A 721 -30.28 -0.41 50.97
CA ARG A 721 -30.29 -1.57 51.85
C ARG A 721 -28.92 -1.91 52.47
N PRO A 722 -27.81 -2.00 51.76
CA PRO A 722 -26.48 -2.24 52.31
C PRO A 722 -26.05 -1.12 53.26
N TYR A 723 -26.39 0.10 52.89
CA TYR A 723 -26.03 1.29 53.69
C TYR A 723 -26.73 1.35 55.04
N LEU A 724 -28.03 1.15 55.01
CA LEU A 724 -28.82 1.08 56.24
C LEU A 724 -28.41 -0.10 57.14
N ARG A 725 -28.05 -1.24 56.49
CA ARG A 725 -27.51 -2.40 57.20
C ARG A 725 -26.24 -2.06 57.96
N ALA A 726 -25.28 -1.36 57.32
CA ALA A 726 -24.05 -0.94 57.97
C ALA A 726 -24.31 0.04 59.14
N MET A 727 -25.18 1.00 58.94
CA MET A 727 -25.54 2.00 59.98
C MET A 727 -26.22 1.35 61.20
N LEU A 728 -27.18 0.46 60.95
CA LEU A 728 -27.86 -0.29 62.03
C LEU A 728 -26.91 -1.18 62.81
N SER A 729 -26.00 -1.85 62.06
CA SER A 729 -24.93 -2.69 62.64
C SER A 729 -24.08 -1.87 63.64
N MET A 730 -23.58 -0.71 63.18
CA MET A 730 -22.78 0.18 64.07
C MET A 730 -23.57 0.69 65.24
N GLN A 731 -24.80 1.10 65.03
CA GLN A 731 -25.67 1.60 66.18
C GLN A 731 -25.90 0.48 67.17
N MET A 732 -26.31 -0.69 66.77
CA MET A 732 -26.60 -1.83 67.68
C MET A 732 -25.32 -2.29 68.41
N GLN A 733 -24.18 -2.25 67.69
CA GLN A 733 -22.85 -2.55 68.24
C GLN A 733 -22.52 -1.54 69.36
N GLN A 734 -22.71 -0.22 69.15
CA GLN A 734 -22.46 0.81 70.16
C GLN A 734 -23.35 0.63 71.41
N GLU A 735 -24.63 0.33 71.21
CA GLU A 735 -25.55 0.06 72.33
C GLU A 735 -25.11 -1.17 73.15
N THR A 736 -24.69 -2.23 72.45
CA THR A 736 -24.19 -3.45 73.08
C THR A 736 -22.90 -3.20 73.83
N VAL A 737 -21.92 -2.48 73.26
CA VAL A 737 -20.66 -2.08 73.89
C VAL A 737 -20.97 -1.24 75.16
N LYS A 738 -21.88 -0.32 75.01
CA LYS A 738 -22.32 0.52 76.17
C LYS A 738 -22.92 -0.32 77.31
N SER A 739 -23.67 -1.38 77.04
CA SER A 739 -24.23 -2.28 78.00
C SER A 739 -23.18 -3.06 78.83
N TYR A 740 -21.97 -3.26 78.22
CA TYR A 740 -20.84 -3.93 78.90
C TYR A 740 -19.85 -2.96 79.54
N SER A 741 -20.13 -1.65 79.50
CA SER A 741 -19.29 -0.64 80.16
C SER A 741 -19.37 -0.80 81.69
N GLY A 742 -18.24 -0.92 82.39
CA GLY A 742 -18.18 -1.12 83.85
C GLY A 742 -18.12 -2.58 84.28
N MET A 743 -18.26 -3.56 83.41
CA MET A 743 -18.09 -5.00 83.73
C MET A 743 -16.62 -5.41 83.74
N SER A 744 -16.27 -6.29 84.75
CA SER A 744 -14.94 -6.94 84.73
C SER A 744 -14.81 -7.95 83.61
N ALA A 745 -13.56 -8.30 83.20
CA ALA A 745 -13.30 -9.26 82.15
C ALA A 745 -14.02 -10.60 82.33
N GLN A 746 -14.04 -11.09 83.58
CA GLN A 746 -14.72 -12.35 83.94
C GLN A 746 -16.26 -12.22 83.74
N GLN A 747 -16.84 -11.06 84.14
CA GLN A 747 -18.29 -10.79 83.97
C GLN A 747 -18.66 -10.72 82.48
N ILE A 748 -17.82 -10.09 81.62
CA ILE A 748 -18.08 -9.99 80.21
C ILE A 748 -18.02 -11.37 79.54
N VAL A 749 -16.99 -12.15 79.82
CA VAL A 749 -16.86 -13.52 79.29
C VAL A 749 -18.06 -14.38 79.71
N SER A 750 -18.48 -14.28 80.99
CA SER A 750 -19.61 -15.03 81.47
C SER A 750 -20.95 -14.57 80.86
N ALA A 751 -21.18 -13.27 80.70
CA ALA A 751 -22.38 -12.70 80.10
C ALA A 751 -22.51 -13.11 78.57
N ILE A 752 -21.42 -13.03 77.82
CA ILE A 752 -21.45 -13.35 76.43
C ILE A 752 -21.62 -14.87 76.20
N ASN A 753 -20.92 -15.70 76.95
CA ASN A 753 -21.11 -17.14 76.90
C ASN A 753 -22.55 -17.53 77.30
N ALA A 754 -23.18 -16.87 78.27
CA ALA A 754 -24.57 -17.11 78.70
C ALA A 754 -25.59 -16.70 77.59
N LYS A 755 -25.27 -15.66 76.79
CA LYS A 755 -26.11 -15.19 75.71
C LYS A 755 -26.01 -16.17 74.49
N GLY A 756 -24.88 -16.87 74.36
CA GLY A 756 -24.54 -17.71 73.18
C GLY A 756 -23.85 -16.89 72.14
N ILE A 757 -22.92 -17.52 71.46
CA ILE A 757 -22.13 -16.90 70.38
C ILE A 757 -22.57 -17.53 69.04
N SER A 758 -22.94 -16.71 68.04
CA SER A 758 -23.38 -17.17 66.74
C SER A 758 -22.26 -17.72 65.91
N ARG A 759 -22.59 -18.52 64.93
CA ARG A 759 -21.60 -19.07 63.95
C ARG A 759 -20.92 -17.97 63.13
N SER A 760 -21.62 -16.88 62.81
CA SER A 760 -21.07 -15.74 62.10
C SER A 760 -20.05 -15.00 63.00
N GLN A 761 -20.37 -14.80 64.32
CA GLN A 761 -19.41 -14.20 65.20
C GLN A 761 -18.14 -15.01 65.46
N TYR A 762 -18.24 -16.34 65.50
CA TYR A 762 -17.04 -17.19 65.44
C TYR A 762 -16.28 -17.07 64.12
N ALA A 763 -16.97 -16.98 62.97
CA ALA A 763 -16.31 -16.78 61.69
C ALA A 763 -15.58 -15.41 61.65
N ASP A 764 -16.20 -14.34 62.21
CA ASP A 764 -15.55 -13.02 62.37
C ASP A 764 -14.29 -13.09 63.22
N VAL A 765 -14.32 -13.87 64.32
CA VAL A 765 -13.13 -14.12 65.16
C VAL A 765 -12.08 -14.89 64.39
N TYR A 766 -12.48 -15.91 63.58
CA TYR A 766 -11.57 -16.62 62.75
C TYR A 766 -10.90 -15.68 61.74
N ASP A 767 -11.71 -14.95 60.99
CA ASP A 767 -11.23 -14.09 59.89
C ASP A 767 -10.35 -12.94 60.40
N ASN A 768 -10.59 -12.42 61.62
CA ASN A 768 -9.87 -11.26 62.13
C ASN A 768 -8.76 -11.58 63.13
N TYR A 769 -8.76 -12.76 63.77
CA TYR A 769 -7.74 -13.14 64.76
C TYR A 769 -7.04 -14.46 64.49
N VAL A 770 -7.74 -15.47 64.00
CA VAL A 770 -7.14 -16.76 63.72
C VAL A 770 -6.49 -16.69 62.35
N ALA A 771 -7.20 -16.13 61.37
CA ALA A 771 -6.65 -15.87 60.05
C ALA A 771 -5.61 -14.73 60.10
N SER A 772 -5.72 -13.74 60.99
CA SER A 772 -4.72 -12.66 61.16
C SER A 772 -3.52 -13.05 62.02
N SER A 773 -3.58 -14.14 62.80
CA SER A 773 -2.42 -14.78 63.38
C SER A 773 -1.73 -15.77 62.44
N ALA A 774 -2.40 -16.13 61.35
CA ALA A 774 -1.78 -16.72 60.19
C ALA A 774 -1.08 -15.61 59.36
N SER A 775 -0.20 -15.96 58.51
CA SER A 775 0.45 -15.03 57.60
C SER A 775 -0.58 -14.21 56.79
N GLY A 776 -0.32 -12.94 56.61
CA GLY A 776 -1.12 -12.08 55.71
C GLY A 776 -0.84 -12.33 54.24
N SER A 777 -0.02 -13.35 53.89
CA SER A 777 0.39 -13.70 52.56
C SER A 777 -0.21 -15.04 52.12
N THR A 778 0.10 -15.46 50.91
CA THR A 778 -0.18 -16.79 50.36
C THR A 778 1.12 -17.42 49.88
N TYR A 779 1.15 -18.73 49.71
CA TYR A 779 2.30 -19.45 49.19
C TYR A 779 2.78 -18.89 47.84
N GLN A 780 1.83 -18.64 46.94
CA GLN A 780 2.14 -18.05 45.61
C GLN A 780 2.71 -16.62 45.73
N ASN A 781 2.13 -15.80 46.59
CA ASN A 781 2.63 -14.43 46.82
C ASN A 781 4.02 -14.43 47.45
N ASN A 782 4.34 -15.40 48.27
CA ASN A 782 5.68 -15.54 48.85
C ASN A 782 6.70 -15.95 47.80
N LEU A 783 6.38 -16.94 46.99
CA LEU A 783 7.24 -17.34 45.87
C LEU A 783 7.50 -16.17 44.90
N LYS A 784 6.43 -15.42 44.54
CA LYS A 784 6.56 -14.21 43.73
C LYS A 784 7.46 -13.15 44.39
N LYS A 785 7.30 -12.86 45.68
CA LYS A 785 8.15 -11.92 46.43
C LYS A 785 9.60 -12.36 46.51
N LEU A 786 9.86 -13.64 46.53
CA LEU A 786 11.21 -14.22 46.53
C LEU A 786 11.84 -14.23 45.14
N GLY A 787 11.09 -13.89 44.07
CA GLY A 787 11.56 -13.98 42.69
C GLY A 787 11.65 -15.39 42.17
N TYR A 788 10.93 -16.35 42.76
CA TYR A 788 10.86 -17.72 42.28
C TYR A 788 10.07 -17.77 40.98
N VAL A 789 10.62 -18.44 40.00
CA VAL A 789 10.02 -18.59 38.66
C VAL A 789 10.14 -20.04 38.19
N ASP A 790 9.05 -20.58 37.69
CA ASP A 790 9.08 -21.84 36.95
C ASP A 790 9.44 -21.58 35.48
N LYS A 791 10.58 -22.10 35.03
CA LYS A 791 11.04 -21.98 33.63
C LYS A 791 10.01 -22.48 32.60
N ASN A 792 9.10 -23.37 33.00
CA ASN A 792 8.07 -23.87 32.14
C ASN A 792 6.86 -22.93 32.06
N SER A 793 6.77 -21.92 32.94
CA SER A 793 5.63 -21.01 33.03
C SER A 793 6.09 -19.55 32.84
N PRO A 794 6.40 -19.14 31.60
CA PRO A 794 6.80 -17.77 31.32
C PRO A 794 5.61 -16.81 31.56
N SER A 795 5.92 -15.55 31.87
CA SER A 795 4.92 -14.48 31.99
C SER A 795 4.50 -13.91 30.64
N ALA A 796 5.41 -13.95 29.67
CA ALA A 796 5.14 -13.62 28.27
C ALA A 796 6.08 -14.41 27.32
N ILE A 797 5.64 -14.60 26.10
CA ILE A 797 6.40 -15.19 25.00
C ILE A 797 6.45 -14.18 23.88
N ASN A 798 7.65 -13.80 23.47
CA ASN A 798 7.93 -12.91 22.36
C ASN A 798 8.45 -13.70 21.17
N ILE A 799 7.68 -13.76 20.08
CA ILE A 799 8.03 -14.47 18.86
C ILE A 799 8.50 -13.47 17.80
N TYR A 800 9.74 -13.58 17.39
CA TYR A 800 10.37 -12.73 16.38
C TYR A 800 10.26 -13.39 15.01
N ALA A 801 9.55 -12.75 14.09
CA ALA A 801 9.42 -13.23 12.72
C ALA A 801 10.71 -13.02 11.92
N SER A 802 11.03 -13.93 11.00
CA SER A 802 12.21 -13.82 10.12
C SER A 802 11.97 -12.81 8.97
N SER A 803 10.70 -12.54 8.60
CA SER A 803 10.30 -11.49 7.67
C SER A 803 8.89 -10.99 8.01
N PHE A 804 8.51 -9.85 7.44
CA PHE A 804 7.16 -9.31 7.65
C PHE A 804 6.06 -10.24 7.08
N GLU A 805 6.32 -10.88 5.95
CA GLU A 805 5.39 -11.86 5.37
C GLU A 805 5.23 -13.11 6.26
N ASN A 806 6.32 -13.52 6.93
CA ASN A 806 6.32 -14.65 7.85
C ASN A 806 5.58 -14.37 9.16
N LYS A 807 5.37 -13.09 9.49
CA LYS A 807 4.57 -12.70 10.65
C LYS A 807 3.10 -13.14 10.50
N ASP A 808 2.52 -12.98 9.30
CA ASP A 808 1.17 -13.46 9.01
C ASP A 808 1.12 -15.00 9.08
N ARG A 809 2.20 -15.67 8.65
CA ARG A 809 2.31 -17.15 8.77
C ARG A 809 2.38 -17.63 10.21
N ILE A 810 3.04 -16.87 11.07
CA ILE A 810 3.08 -17.18 12.52
C ILE A 810 1.66 -17.03 13.10
N SER A 811 0.93 -15.99 12.69
CA SER A 811 -0.48 -15.81 13.09
C SER A 811 -1.34 -16.99 12.64
N ASP A 812 -1.20 -17.43 11.38
CA ASP A 812 -1.90 -18.62 10.86
C ASP A 812 -1.56 -19.88 11.69
N CYS A 813 -0.30 -20.07 12.10
CA CYS A 813 0.09 -21.21 12.97
C CYS A 813 -0.55 -21.15 14.36
N ILE A 814 -0.69 -19.91 14.93
CA ILE A 814 -1.37 -19.75 16.22
C ILE A 814 -2.88 -20.01 16.07
N ASP A 815 -3.48 -19.59 14.97
CA ASP A 815 -4.88 -19.86 14.67
C ASP A 815 -5.15 -21.34 14.47
N ASP A 816 -4.23 -22.07 13.81
CA ASP A 816 -4.28 -23.52 13.69
C ASP A 816 -4.18 -24.20 15.08
N TYR A 817 -3.23 -23.75 15.94
CA TYR A 817 -3.14 -24.22 17.33
C TYR A 817 -4.45 -24.00 18.09
N ASN A 818 -5.04 -22.81 17.97
CA ASN A 818 -6.30 -22.46 18.61
C ASN A 818 -7.49 -23.32 18.12
N ALA A 819 -7.49 -23.68 16.84
CA ALA A 819 -8.51 -24.56 16.28
C ALA A 819 -8.40 -25.99 16.83
N ASP A 820 -7.18 -26.47 17.07
CA ASP A 820 -6.90 -27.79 17.64
C ASP A 820 -7.09 -27.81 19.17
N ASN A 821 -6.97 -26.66 19.86
CA ASN A 821 -7.04 -26.52 21.32
C ASN A 821 -8.12 -25.52 21.77
N PRO A 822 -9.41 -25.80 21.57
CA PRO A 822 -10.50 -24.83 21.80
C PRO A 822 -10.65 -24.42 23.28
N ASP A 823 -10.18 -25.23 24.23
CA ASP A 823 -10.23 -24.94 25.67
C ASP A 823 -9.01 -24.14 26.15
N ASN A 824 -7.92 -24.06 25.37
CA ASN A 824 -6.67 -23.42 25.70
C ASN A 824 -6.21 -22.48 24.56
N GLN A 825 -7.12 -21.67 24.07
CA GLN A 825 -6.80 -20.71 22.99
C GLN A 825 -5.81 -19.66 23.46
N ILE A 826 -4.87 -19.32 22.56
CA ILE A 826 -3.89 -18.26 22.76
C ILE A 826 -4.37 -16.98 22.12
N SER A 827 -4.46 -15.93 22.90
CA SER A 827 -4.69 -14.57 22.42
C SER A 827 -3.38 -13.79 22.39
N PHE A 828 -3.13 -13.09 21.30
CA PHE A 828 -1.93 -12.28 21.16
C PHE A 828 -2.27 -10.90 20.54
N THR A 829 -1.36 -9.96 20.66
CA THR A 829 -1.54 -8.62 20.11
C THR A 829 -0.40 -8.30 19.15
N ASP A 830 -0.77 -7.97 17.90
CA ASP A 830 0.14 -7.45 16.89
C ASP A 830 0.03 -5.93 16.79
N TYR A 831 0.77 -5.22 17.63
CA TYR A 831 0.76 -3.75 17.65
C TYR A 831 1.25 -3.13 16.33
N ILE A 832 2.26 -3.72 15.72
CA ILE A 832 2.85 -3.18 14.49
C ILE A 832 1.99 -3.44 13.28
N GLY A 833 1.40 -4.63 13.17
CA GLY A 833 0.46 -4.95 12.10
C GLY A 833 -0.71 -3.98 12.05
N LEU A 834 -1.30 -3.67 13.20
CA LEU A 834 -2.41 -2.71 13.33
C LEU A 834 -2.01 -1.29 12.87
N LEU A 835 -0.86 -0.78 13.32
CA LEU A 835 -0.37 0.54 12.94
C LEU A 835 -0.02 0.62 11.45
N MET A 836 0.67 -0.38 10.92
CA MET A 836 1.15 -0.40 9.53
C MET A 836 0.02 -0.61 8.52
N SER A 837 -0.98 -1.42 8.85
CA SER A 837 -2.18 -1.60 8.04
C SER A 837 -2.91 -0.25 7.82
N SER A 838 -3.06 0.53 8.88
CA SER A 838 -3.66 1.87 8.82
C SER A 838 -2.85 2.83 7.95
N ILE A 839 -1.52 2.87 8.11
CA ILE A 839 -0.62 3.71 7.32
C ILE A 839 -0.67 3.31 5.83
N THR A 840 -0.60 2.02 5.54
CA THR A 840 -0.67 1.49 4.17
C THR A 840 -2.01 1.84 3.51
N THR A 841 -3.11 1.73 4.23
CA THR A 841 -4.45 2.11 3.76
C THR A 841 -4.52 3.59 3.39
N ILE A 842 -4.00 4.48 4.24
CA ILE A 842 -3.95 5.92 3.98
C ILE A 842 -3.11 6.22 2.73
N ILE A 843 -1.93 5.63 2.60
CA ILE A 843 -1.03 5.83 1.45
C ILE A 843 -1.70 5.34 0.15
N ASN A 844 -2.35 4.17 0.19
CA ASN A 844 -3.08 3.63 -0.95
C ASN A 844 -4.25 4.54 -1.34
N ALA A 845 -5.02 5.02 -0.37
CA ALA A 845 -6.13 5.94 -0.63
C ALA A 845 -5.65 7.24 -1.28
N ILE A 846 -4.60 7.87 -0.77
CA ILE A 846 -3.99 9.07 -1.37
C ILE A 846 -3.49 8.76 -2.78
N SER A 847 -2.81 7.63 -2.98
CA SER A 847 -2.27 7.22 -4.27
C SER A 847 -3.39 7.01 -5.30
N TYR A 848 -4.50 6.36 -4.93
CA TYR A 848 -5.64 6.15 -5.83
C TYR A 848 -6.30 7.46 -6.23
N VAL A 849 -6.46 8.41 -5.29
CA VAL A 849 -7.01 9.74 -5.59
C VAL A 849 -6.09 10.48 -6.57
N LEU A 850 -4.78 10.49 -6.33
CA LEU A 850 -3.81 11.14 -7.21
C LEU A 850 -3.76 10.48 -8.59
N ILE A 851 -3.79 9.14 -8.69
CA ILE A 851 -3.89 8.41 -9.96
C ILE A 851 -5.17 8.78 -10.69
N GLY A 852 -6.30 8.91 -9.98
CA GLY A 852 -7.57 9.35 -10.57
C GLY A 852 -7.46 10.73 -11.22
N PHE A 853 -6.85 11.72 -10.55
CA PHE A 853 -6.64 13.05 -11.13
C PHE A 853 -5.73 13.03 -12.37
N VAL A 854 -4.66 12.25 -12.35
CA VAL A 854 -3.73 12.18 -13.48
C VAL A 854 -4.29 11.33 -14.62
N ALA A 855 -5.16 10.36 -14.35
CA ALA A 855 -5.89 9.63 -15.39
C ALA A 855 -6.73 10.58 -16.27
N ILE A 856 -7.32 11.62 -15.69
CA ILE A 856 -8.01 12.68 -16.45
C ILE A 856 -7.03 13.39 -17.39
N SER A 857 -5.84 13.74 -16.91
CA SER A 857 -4.79 14.36 -17.74
C SER A 857 -4.36 13.46 -18.90
N LEU A 858 -4.29 12.15 -18.68
CA LEU A 858 -3.96 11.18 -19.71
C LEU A 858 -5.04 11.10 -20.80
N VAL A 859 -6.32 11.14 -20.42
CA VAL A 859 -7.45 11.21 -21.36
C VAL A 859 -7.37 12.49 -22.19
N VAL A 860 -7.12 13.64 -21.57
CA VAL A 860 -6.95 14.93 -22.26
C VAL A 860 -5.77 14.87 -23.23
N SER A 861 -4.63 14.31 -22.83
CA SER A 861 -3.46 14.11 -23.72
C SER A 861 -3.80 13.22 -24.90
N SER A 862 -4.57 12.15 -24.70
CA SER A 862 -5.02 11.25 -25.77
C SER A 862 -5.94 11.94 -26.78
N ILE A 863 -6.87 12.76 -26.29
CA ILE A 863 -7.76 13.58 -27.12
C ILE A 863 -6.92 14.57 -27.95
N MET A 864 -5.92 15.20 -27.32
CA MET A 864 -5.02 16.14 -28.01
C MET A 864 -4.27 15.47 -29.15
N ILE A 865 -3.73 14.25 -28.93
CA ILE A 865 -3.07 13.46 -29.99
C ILE A 865 -4.08 13.15 -31.09
N GLY A 866 -5.31 12.77 -30.77
CA GLY A 866 -6.37 12.53 -31.75
C GLY A 866 -6.67 13.76 -32.61
N ILE A 867 -6.73 14.95 -32.00
CA ILE A 867 -6.94 16.23 -32.73
C ILE A 867 -5.75 16.53 -33.66
N ILE A 868 -4.51 16.37 -33.17
CA ILE A 868 -3.30 16.61 -33.97
C ILE A 868 -3.24 15.62 -35.14
N THR A 869 -3.55 14.36 -34.91
CA THR A 869 -3.64 13.35 -35.98
C THR A 869 -4.73 13.70 -36.99
N TYR A 870 -5.88 14.20 -36.53
CA TYR A 870 -6.93 14.71 -37.43
C TYR A 870 -6.45 15.85 -38.31
N ILE A 871 -5.75 16.84 -37.74
CA ILE A 871 -5.14 17.95 -38.49
C ILE A 871 -4.11 17.40 -39.50
N SER A 872 -3.31 16.43 -39.10
CA SER A 872 -2.33 15.75 -39.99
C SER A 872 -3.03 15.08 -41.18
N VAL A 873 -4.17 14.44 -40.97
CA VAL A 873 -4.99 13.86 -42.05
C VAL A 873 -5.49 14.94 -42.99
N LEU A 874 -5.93 16.09 -42.52
CA LEU A 874 -6.39 17.20 -43.36
C LEU A 874 -5.26 17.77 -44.22
N GLU A 875 -4.09 18.02 -43.62
CA GLU A 875 -2.92 18.51 -44.38
C GLU A 875 -2.41 17.53 -45.45
N ARG A 876 -2.58 16.24 -45.23
CA ARG A 876 -2.13 15.17 -46.14
C ARG A 876 -3.22 14.64 -47.03
N THR A 877 -4.36 15.38 -47.18
CA THR A 877 -5.49 14.96 -48.02
C THR A 877 -5.05 14.64 -49.46
N LYS A 878 -4.13 15.44 -50.05
CA LYS A 878 -3.60 15.21 -51.39
C LYS A 878 -2.76 13.90 -51.50
N GLU A 879 -1.96 13.60 -50.45
CA GLU A 879 -1.18 12.34 -50.38
C GLU A 879 -2.11 11.13 -50.32
N ILE A 880 -3.16 11.24 -49.49
CA ILE A 880 -4.21 10.22 -49.41
C ILE A 880 -4.88 10.00 -50.77
N GLY A 881 -5.18 11.11 -51.45
CA GLY A 881 -5.73 11.06 -52.83
C GLY A 881 -4.82 10.33 -53.82
N ILE A 882 -3.52 10.59 -53.78
CA ILE A 882 -2.51 9.91 -54.59
C ILE A 882 -2.47 8.41 -54.29
N LEU A 883 -2.39 8.03 -53.01
CA LEU A 883 -2.36 6.62 -52.60
C LEU A 883 -3.63 5.89 -53.05
N ARG A 884 -4.82 6.51 -52.86
CA ARG A 884 -6.10 5.94 -53.26
C ARG A 884 -6.22 5.81 -54.79
N SER A 885 -5.69 6.76 -55.54
CA SER A 885 -5.69 6.73 -57.00
C SER A 885 -4.79 5.64 -57.61
N ILE A 886 -3.72 5.26 -56.90
CA ILE A 886 -2.82 4.16 -57.27
C ILE A 886 -3.39 2.80 -56.84
N GLY A 887 -4.51 2.77 -56.08
CA GLY A 887 -5.18 1.54 -55.70
C GLY A 887 -4.99 1.12 -54.24
N ALA A 888 -4.55 2.03 -53.33
CA ALA A 888 -4.54 1.77 -51.90
C ALA A 888 -5.96 1.52 -51.41
N SER A 889 -6.19 0.44 -50.67
CA SER A 889 -7.48 0.13 -50.07
C SER A 889 -7.78 1.09 -48.92
N LYS A 890 -9.05 1.21 -48.53
CA LYS A 890 -9.46 1.96 -47.33
C LYS A 890 -8.75 1.40 -46.09
N GLN A 891 -8.53 0.09 -46.03
CA GLN A 891 -7.84 -0.56 -44.90
C GLN A 891 -6.35 -0.22 -44.86
N ASP A 892 -5.69 -0.10 -46.04
CA ASP A 892 -4.25 0.27 -46.13
C ASP A 892 -4.05 1.70 -45.60
N ILE A 893 -4.91 2.64 -46.02
CA ILE A 893 -4.87 4.01 -45.51
C ILE A 893 -5.08 4.04 -43.98
N SER A 894 -6.08 3.34 -43.48
CA SER A 894 -6.32 3.24 -42.04
C SER A 894 -5.15 2.62 -41.27
N ARG A 895 -4.51 1.56 -41.83
CA ARG A 895 -3.31 0.92 -41.24
C ARG A 895 -2.12 1.88 -41.14
N VAL A 896 -1.89 2.69 -42.17
CA VAL A 896 -0.79 3.68 -42.16
C VAL A 896 -1.01 4.70 -41.02
N PHE A 897 -2.22 5.28 -40.91
CA PHE A 897 -2.50 6.26 -39.83
C PHE A 897 -2.54 5.61 -38.45
N ASN A 898 -3.06 4.39 -38.33
CA ASN A 898 -3.01 3.65 -37.06
C ASN A 898 -1.57 3.30 -36.65
N ALA A 899 -0.71 2.95 -37.61
CA ALA A 899 0.71 2.73 -37.34
C ALA A 899 1.39 4.03 -36.87
N GLU A 900 1.03 5.18 -37.48
CA GLU A 900 1.51 6.49 -37.06
C GLU A 900 1.15 6.80 -35.61
N THR A 901 -0.10 6.59 -35.18
CA THR A 901 -0.54 6.83 -33.79
C THR A 901 0.13 5.87 -32.79
N ILE A 902 0.39 4.62 -33.19
CA ILE A 902 1.13 3.65 -32.33
C ILE A 902 2.58 4.13 -32.12
N ILE A 903 3.25 4.59 -33.18
CA ILE A 903 4.63 5.13 -33.07
C ILE A 903 4.64 6.39 -32.21
N GLU A 904 3.68 7.30 -32.38
CA GLU A 904 3.55 8.50 -31.55
C GLU A 904 3.31 8.14 -30.09
N GLY A 905 2.44 7.16 -29.80
CA GLY A 905 2.17 6.66 -28.46
C GLY A 905 3.39 6.02 -27.80
N PHE A 906 4.16 5.22 -28.56
CA PHE A 906 5.40 4.64 -28.09
C PHE A 906 6.44 5.73 -27.77
N THR A 907 6.64 6.69 -28.66
CA THR A 907 7.58 7.80 -28.45
C THR A 907 7.16 8.67 -27.29
N ALA A 908 5.87 8.97 -27.11
CA ALA A 908 5.33 9.70 -25.97
C ALA A 908 5.58 8.94 -24.65
N GLY A 909 5.36 7.61 -24.65
CA GLY A 909 5.64 6.75 -23.51
C GLY A 909 7.11 6.77 -23.12
N VAL A 910 8.01 6.59 -24.08
CA VAL A 910 9.46 6.61 -23.82
C VAL A 910 9.94 7.98 -23.35
N ILE A 911 9.49 9.07 -23.97
CA ILE A 911 9.81 10.43 -23.54
C ILE A 911 9.29 10.66 -22.12
N GLY A 912 8.05 10.23 -21.82
CA GLY A 912 7.45 10.36 -20.48
C GLY A 912 8.28 9.66 -19.40
N ILE A 913 8.70 8.43 -19.64
CA ILE A 913 9.55 7.68 -18.71
C ILE A 913 10.93 8.34 -18.55
N LEU A 914 11.58 8.74 -19.65
CA LEU A 914 12.88 9.40 -19.59
C LEU A 914 12.80 10.73 -18.82
N CYS A 915 11.79 11.56 -19.09
CA CYS A 915 11.56 12.78 -18.34
C CYS A 915 11.31 12.51 -16.86
N THR A 916 10.53 11.47 -16.53
CA THR A 916 10.29 11.06 -15.14
C THR A 916 11.59 10.69 -14.44
N LEU A 917 12.44 9.86 -15.06
CA LEU A 917 13.73 9.49 -14.48
C LEU A 917 14.64 10.71 -14.22
N ILE A 918 14.62 11.69 -15.11
CA ILE A 918 15.36 12.95 -14.92
C ILE A 918 14.77 13.76 -13.75
N LEU A 919 13.43 13.84 -13.66
CA LEU A 919 12.73 14.58 -12.61
C LEU A 919 12.86 13.92 -11.24
N LEU A 920 13.01 12.59 -11.18
CA LEU A 920 13.23 11.88 -9.90
C LEU A 920 14.52 12.32 -9.19
N ILE A 921 15.53 12.77 -9.92
CA ILE A 921 16.79 13.23 -9.31
C ILE A 921 16.55 14.45 -8.37
N PRO A 922 16.03 15.59 -8.85
CA PRO A 922 15.74 16.72 -7.96
C PRO A 922 14.63 16.41 -6.95
N ILE A 923 13.64 15.58 -7.29
CA ILE A 923 12.57 15.19 -6.36
C ILE A 923 13.16 14.43 -5.16
N ASN A 924 14.05 13.45 -5.38
CA ASN A 924 14.69 12.72 -4.29
C ASN A 924 15.56 13.64 -3.42
N LEU A 925 16.28 14.59 -4.00
CA LEU A 925 17.03 15.59 -3.21
C LEU A 925 16.10 16.43 -2.32
N ILE A 926 14.93 16.84 -2.84
CA ILE A 926 13.93 17.60 -2.07
C ILE A 926 13.32 16.70 -0.98
N VAL A 927 12.96 15.47 -1.31
CA VAL A 927 12.40 14.50 -0.33
C VAL A 927 13.38 14.27 0.81
N HIS A 928 14.65 13.97 0.51
CA HIS A 928 15.69 13.76 1.53
C HIS A 928 15.90 15.01 2.41
N HIS A 929 15.87 16.21 1.81
CA HIS A 929 16.04 17.45 2.56
C HIS A 929 14.86 17.77 3.47
N LEU A 930 13.61 17.55 3.00
CA LEU A 930 12.40 17.83 3.77
C LEU A 930 12.13 16.80 4.87
N THR A 931 12.39 15.52 4.60
CA THR A 931 12.10 14.44 5.54
C THR A 931 13.26 14.12 6.47
N GLY A 932 14.49 14.49 6.11
CA GLY A 932 15.70 14.07 6.82
C GLY A 932 16.04 12.57 6.66
N LEU A 933 15.29 11.84 5.81
CA LEU A 933 15.40 10.40 5.62
C LEU A 933 16.10 10.08 4.29
N PRO A 934 17.39 9.74 4.29
CA PRO A 934 18.14 9.47 3.06
C PRO A 934 17.73 8.16 2.37
N THR A 935 17.07 7.26 3.07
CA THR A 935 16.58 5.97 2.57
C THR A 935 15.23 6.08 1.85
N LEU A 936 14.46 7.15 2.09
CA LEU A 936 13.18 7.38 1.42
C LEU A 936 13.43 7.97 0.02
N SER A 937 13.38 7.15 -1.01
CA SER A 937 13.60 7.57 -2.40
C SER A 937 12.44 7.15 -3.30
N ALA A 938 11.97 8.07 -4.14
CA ALA A 938 11.00 7.74 -5.18
C ALA A 938 11.70 6.91 -6.27
N ILE A 939 11.21 5.71 -6.52
CA ILE A 939 11.79 4.73 -7.46
C ILE A 939 10.72 4.28 -8.44
N LEU A 940 10.99 4.41 -9.74
CA LEU A 940 10.07 3.94 -10.77
C LEU A 940 10.22 2.43 -10.95
N PRO A 941 9.18 1.61 -10.68
CA PRO A 941 9.27 0.18 -10.91
C PRO A 941 9.33 -0.13 -12.42
N VAL A 942 10.24 -1.02 -12.81
CA VAL A 942 10.47 -1.37 -14.22
C VAL A 942 9.19 -1.88 -14.90
N LEU A 943 8.43 -2.74 -14.21
CA LEU A 943 7.16 -3.25 -14.72
C LEU A 943 6.14 -2.13 -14.93
N GLY A 944 6.08 -1.15 -13.99
CA GLY A 944 5.24 0.04 -14.11
C GLY A 944 5.62 0.90 -15.31
N ALA A 945 6.91 1.09 -15.58
CA ALA A 945 7.39 1.82 -16.75
C ALA A 945 6.95 1.16 -18.07
N ILE A 946 7.10 -0.16 -18.19
CA ILE A 946 6.66 -0.92 -19.36
C ILE A 946 5.15 -0.81 -19.55
N LEU A 947 4.39 -0.99 -18.47
CA LEU A 947 2.93 -0.89 -18.50
C LEU A 947 2.46 0.49 -18.95
N LEU A 948 3.09 1.56 -18.48
CA LEU A 948 2.76 2.93 -18.88
C LEU A 948 3.02 3.19 -20.36
N ILE A 949 4.10 2.63 -20.93
CA ILE A 949 4.36 2.72 -22.37
C ILE A 949 3.25 1.99 -23.14
N LEU A 950 2.85 0.80 -22.70
CA LEU A 950 1.77 0.04 -23.34
C LEU A 950 0.42 0.76 -23.25
N ILE A 951 0.11 1.36 -22.10
CA ILE A 951 -1.10 2.18 -21.92
C ILE A 951 -1.07 3.40 -22.86
N SER A 952 0.07 4.08 -22.95
CA SER A 952 0.25 5.18 -23.90
C SER A 952 -0.05 4.75 -25.35
N MET A 953 0.52 3.64 -25.79
CA MET A 953 0.27 3.09 -27.12
C MET A 953 -1.20 2.74 -27.35
N ALA A 954 -1.83 2.12 -26.36
CA ALA A 954 -3.25 1.73 -26.45
C ALA A 954 -4.17 2.96 -26.55
N LEU A 955 -3.95 3.97 -25.70
CA LEU A 955 -4.77 5.17 -25.67
C LEU A 955 -4.60 6.02 -26.94
N THR A 956 -3.38 6.16 -27.43
CA THR A 956 -3.12 6.88 -28.69
C THR A 956 -3.68 6.13 -29.90
N PHE A 957 -3.62 4.80 -29.90
CA PHE A 957 -4.27 3.98 -30.92
C PHE A 957 -5.79 4.20 -30.94
N ILE A 958 -6.45 4.17 -29.76
CA ILE A 958 -7.90 4.42 -29.63
C ILE A 958 -8.25 5.83 -30.14
N ALA A 959 -7.49 6.86 -29.74
CA ALA A 959 -7.67 8.23 -30.16
C ALA A 959 -7.50 8.40 -31.68
N GLY A 960 -6.62 7.60 -32.29
CA GLY A 960 -6.33 7.58 -33.72
C GLY A 960 -7.38 6.89 -34.60
N LEU A 961 -8.27 6.06 -34.03
CA LEU A 961 -9.25 5.28 -34.81
C LEU A 961 -10.22 6.18 -35.60
N ILE A 962 -10.67 7.29 -35.01
CA ILE A 962 -11.56 8.22 -35.66
C ILE A 962 -10.86 8.94 -36.82
N PRO A 963 -9.69 9.61 -36.64
CA PRO A 963 -8.96 10.25 -37.74
C PRO A 963 -8.57 9.27 -38.86
N SER A 964 -8.10 8.07 -38.52
CA SER A 964 -7.71 7.07 -39.52
C SER A 964 -8.90 6.57 -40.35
N GLY A 965 -10.07 6.41 -39.70
CA GLY A 965 -11.32 6.07 -40.40
C GLY A 965 -11.79 7.20 -41.33
N MET A 966 -11.59 8.47 -40.95
CA MET A 966 -11.90 9.63 -41.80
C MET A 966 -10.94 9.72 -43.01
N ALA A 967 -9.63 9.47 -42.79
CA ALA A 967 -8.63 9.40 -43.85
C ALA A 967 -9.00 8.33 -44.90
N ALA A 968 -9.41 7.16 -44.41
CA ALA A 968 -9.80 6.04 -45.27
C ALA A 968 -11.03 6.31 -46.16
N LYS A 969 -11.93 7.18 -45.72
CA LYS A 969 -13.18 7.53 -46.43
C LYS A 969 -13.05 8.70 -47.40
N LYS A 970 -11.87 9.35 -47.49
CA LYS A 970 -11.65 10.46 -48.41
C LYS A 970 -11.81 10.00 -49.87
N ASP A 971 -12.55 10.75 -50.67
CA ASP A 971 -12.73 10.51 -52.09
C ASP A 971 -11.44 10.88 -52.83
N PRO A 972 -10.87 9.99 -53.66
CA PRO A 972 -9.61 10.24 -54.38
C PRO A 972 -9.68 11.42 -55.38
N VAL A 973 -10.80 11.61 -56.06
CA VAL A 973 -10.96 12.70 -57.05
C VAL A 973 -11.03 14.07 -56.34
N VAL A 974 -11.79 14.13 -55.24
CA VAL A 974 -11.89 15.36 -54.42
C VAL A 974 -10.54 15.68 -53.77
N ALA A 975 -9.86 14.65 -53.23
CA ALA A 975 -8.60 14.82 -52.54
C ALA A 975 -7.46 15.28 -53.50
N LEU A 976 -7.49 14.88 -54.75
CA LEU A 976 -6.48 15.30 -55.76
C LEU A 976 -6.73 16.73 -56.28
N ARG A 977 -7.98 17.27 -56.16
CA ARG A 977 -8.33 18.61 -56.58
C ARG A 977 -8.17 19.66 -55.49
N THR A 978 -7.96 19.25 -54.23
CA THR A 978 -7.69 20.21 -53.14
C THR A 978 -6.26 20.76 -53.32
N GLU A 979 -6.15 22.11 -53.43
CA GLU A 979 -4.88 22.83 -53.49
C GLU A 979 -4.11 22.81 -52.17
#